data_222f512b9036d04bd2f392c84ae7fd77
#
_entry.id   222f512b9036d04bd2f392c84ae7fd77
#
_cell.length_a   1.000
_cell.length_b   1.000
_cell.length_c   1.000
_cell.angle_alpha   90.00
_cell.angle_beta   90.00
_cell.angle_gamma   90.00
#
_symmetry.space_group_name_H-M   'P 1'
#
loop_
_entity.id
_entity.type
_entity.pdbx_description
1 polymer ?
#
loop_
_entity_poly.entity_id
_entity_poly.type
_entity_poly.pdbx_seq_one_letter_code
_entity_poly.pdbx_strand_id
1 'polypeptide(L)'
;MRKLLFVCAAAGSAALISGCASTGSMSKGDKKFARGEYEPAIELYKADVAKGSNAAIANFRIGEAYRLTNRLELAEPFYKAALDGNVKNADAGYRYAEALKATGQFDAAAQQFATYAQSGGNRTLAAKAEAEAKTATASKALASNKAGYDIVALDALNTASSDFGATMMPGTGELVFASGREGKKYLANGENFLDLYAIKFDDAAAMSGGTARKLEGPFNTANKHEASATYTPDGKTVVFARSNDGSKVSKNGLLSVDLWISYNKGGVWSEPVLANINDRTADDFAPVFAPDGTTLYFASNRKTGSLGGNDIYKATLGPNGRFSPAENLGESVNSVSNDNFPGVAPDGTLYFSSDGRPGYGKLDIFMVKGGKAVNLGADVNSNADDFAPMPQTTETGLFSSNRAGGKGSDDIYKYTKKPKKLVTFYADGTVLERDPQGGTTQPLPGVTVNITGSNGQRTSATTGPDGKFTAKLDTVTNYTFTAERPGQDLMARTTTSTIGKVPSQDQLPELNNDIKLPVSLTLTKIKKNTIIEIKDIFYDYDKADIRPDAAVRLDTLVQTLVDNPNISIELRSHTDQRGKDAYNLKLSQRRAESAVAYLISKGIARTRLVAKGYGETVPIVKAPKNEADYQRNRRTEFKITKIDK
;
A
#
# COMPACT_ATOMS: atom_id res chain seq x y z
N MET A 1 -26.75 -3.61 -2.47
CA MET A 1 -26.07 -4.18 -1.31
C MET A 1 -26.55 -3.64 0.02
N ARG A 2 -26.74 -2.35 0.16
CA ARG A 2 -27.44 -1.83 1.33
C ARG A 2 -28.71 -2.61 1.70
N LYS A 3 -29.28 -3.40 0.81
CA LYS A 3 -30.49 -4.19 0.97
C LYS A 3 -30.27 -5.65 1.39
N LEU A 4 -29.19 -6.29 0.98
CA LEU A 4 -28.84 -7.68 1.33
C LEU A 4 -27.88 -7.81 2.52
N LEU A 5 -27.01 -6.84 2.74
CA LEU A 5 -26.13 -6.78 3.92
C LEU A 5 -26.84 -6.58 5.26
N PHE A 6 -28.14 -6.21 5.20
CA PHE A 6 -28.94 -5.85 6.35
C PHE A 6 -29.27 -6.95 7.29
N VAL A 7 -29.29 -8.12 6.79
CA VAL A 7 -29.78 -9.24 7.55
C VAL A 7 -28.77 -9.67 8.61
N CYS A 8 -27.54 -9.19 8.50
CA CYS A 8 -26.40 -9.81 9.15
C CYS A 8 -25.85 -9.11 10.39
N ALA A 9 -26.20 -7.86 10.64
CA ALA A 9 -25.65 -7.13 11.80
C ALA A 9 -26.42 -7.33 13.12
N ALA A 10 -27.38 -8.25 13.15
CA ALA A 10 -28.44 -8.17 14.17
C ALA A 10 -28.56 -9.31 15.16
N ALA A 11 -27.50 -10.05 15.42
CA ALA A 11 -27.52 -11.07 16.47
C ALA A 11 -27.57 -10.50 17.92
N GLY A 12 -27.63 -9.17 18.09
CA GLY A 12 -27.63 -8.51 19.38
C GLY A 12 -28.87 -7.68 19.76
N SER A 13 -29.84 -7.50 18.84
CA SER A 13 -30.84 -6.41 19.00
C SER A 13 -32.18 -6.77 19.65
N ALA A 14 -32.39 -8.00 20.10
CA ALA A 14 -33.62 -8.36 20.85
C ALA A 14 -33.73 -7.67 22.23
N ALA A 15 -32.65 -7.09 22.73
CA ALA A 15 -32.62 -6.38 24.02
C ALA A 15 -33.04 -4.88 23.92
N LEU A 16 -33.17 -4.32 22.71
CA LEU A 16 -33.41 -2.89 22.53
C LEU A 16 -34.84 -2.44 22.85
N ILE A 17 -35.79 -3.34 22.98
CA ILE A 17 -37.18 -3.00 23.35
C ILE A 17 -37.35 -3.04 24.88
N SER A 18 -36.47 -3.73 25.63
CA SER A 18 -36.62 -3.96 27.07
C SER A 18 -36.13 -2.81 27.95
N GLY A 19 -35.45 -1.79 27.42
CA GLY A 19 -34.85 -0.70 28.19
C GLY A 19 -35.79 0.47 28.56
N CYS A 20 -37.02 0.50 28.07
CA CYS A 20 -38.04 1.53 28.39
C CYS A 20 -39.38 0.90 28.70
N ALA A 21 -39.43 0.07 29.73
CA ALA A 21 -40.69 -0.29 30.36
C ALA A 21 -41.12 0.82 31.37
N SER A 22 -41.31 2.04 30.86
CA SER A 22 -42.27 2.97 31.44
C SER A 22 -43.58 2.71 30.71
N THR A 23 -44.67 2.61 31.46
CA THR A 23 -46.05 2.30 31.06
C THR A 23 -46.68 3.32 30.10
N GLY A 24 -46.00 3.65 29.01
CA GLY A 24 -46.46 4.53 27.93
C GLY A 24 -46.65 3.76 26.61
N SER A 25 -47.69 4.08 25.85
CA SER A 25 -47.88 3.52 24.48
C SER A 25 -46.65 3.80 23.62
N MET A 26 -46.19 2.78 22.85
CA MET A 26 -45.09 2.95 21.87
C MET A 26 -45.34 4.17 20.96
N SER A 27 -44.30 4.99 20.72
CA SER A 27 -44.38 6.12 19.80
C SER A 27 -44.77 5.66 18.40
N LYS A 28 -45.23 6.57 17.55
CA LYS A 28 -45.50 6.25 16.14
C LYS A 28 -44.20 5.79 15.42
N GLY A 29 -43.07 6.42 15.76
CA GLY A 29 -41.75 6.06 15.25
C GLY A 29 -41.33 4.64 15.68
N ASP A 30 -41.51 4.28 16.97
CA ASP A 30 -41.18 2.95 17.47
C ASP A 30 -42.03 1.85 16.80
N LYS A 31 -43.33 2.12 16.51
CA LYS A 31 -44.19 1.17 15.79
C LYS A 31 -43.69 0.93 14.36
N LYS A 32 -43.22 1.97 13.67
CA LYS A 32 -42.62 1.86 12.34
C LYS A 32 -41.27 1.13 12.39
N PHE A 33 -40.41 1.50 13.32
CA PHE A 33 -39.11 0.87 13.56
C PHE A 33 -39.27 -0.64 13.81
N ALA A 34 -40.20 -1.04 14.69
CA ALA A 34 -40.44 -2.44 15.01
C ALA A 34 -40.95 -3.27 13.82
N ARG A 35 -41.52 -2.64 12.80
CA ARG A 35 -41.96 -3.28 11.55
C ARG A 35 -40.88 -3.31 10.47
N GLY A 36 -39.67 -2.78 10.75
CA GLY A 36 -38.59 -2.63 9.76
C GLY A 36 -38.88 -1.51 8.72
N GLU A 37 -39.86 -0.66 8.96
CA GLU A 37 -40.20 0.49 8.13
C GLU A 37 -39.31 1.69 8.55
N TYR A 38 -37.95 1.57 8.33
CA TYR A 38 -36.99 2.47 8.92
C TYR A 38 -37.02 3.88 8.33
N GLU A 39 -37.26 4.07 7.02
CA GLU A 39 -37.39 5.41 6.45
C GLU A 39 -38.56 6.18 7.06
N PRO A 40 -39.82 5.63 7.11
CA PRO A 40 -40.89 6.28 7.83
C PRO A 40 -40.62 6.51 9.33
N ALA A 41 -39.86 5.62 9.97
CA ALA A 41 -39.47 5.80 11.39
C ALA A 41 -38.50 6.97 11.55
N ILE A 42 -37.49 7.10 10.69
CA ILE A 42 -36.50 8.19 10.70
C ILE A 42 -37.23 9.55 10.63
N GLU A 43 -38.16 9.72 9.71
CA GLU A 43 -38.93 10.99 9.57
C GLU A 43 -39.73 11.32 10.83
N LEU A 44 -40.32 10.33 11.47
CA LEU A 44 -41.06 10.52 12.73
C LEU A 44 -40.10 10.89 13.90
N TYR A 45 -38.93 10.23 14.00
CA TYR A 45 -37.92 10.55 15.02
C TYR A 45 -37.29 11.93 14.80
N LYS A 46 -37.03 12.35 13.55
CA LYS A 46 -36.58 13.71 13.25
C LYS A 46 -37.60 14.77 13.74
N ALA A 47 -38.88 14.51 13.55
CA ALA A 47 -39.93 15.38 14.07
C ALA A 47 -39.97 15.42 15.62
N ASP A 48 -39.67 14.30 16.29
CA ASP A 48 -39.59 14.24 17.77
C ASP A 48 -38.34 15.00 18.27
N VAL A 49 -37.18 14.87 17.60
CA VAL A 49 -35.96 15.65 17.90
C VAL A 49 -36.24 17.15 17.78
N ALA A 50 -36.92 17.58 16.70
CA ALA A 50 -37.25 18.99 16.48
C ALA A 50 -38.16 19.59 17.57
N LYS A 51 -38.99 18.76 18.23
CA LYS A 51 -39.81 19.14 19.35
C LYS A 51 -39.12 19.10 20.70
N GLY A 52 -37.86 18.63 20.75
CA GLY A 52 -37.11 18.43 21.99
C GLY A 52 -37.59 17.23 22.83
N SER A 53 -38.53 16.43 22.34
CA SER A 53 -39.09 15.30 23.08
C SER A 53 -38.18 14.07 22.96
N ASN A 54 -37.57 13.64 24.08
CA ASN A 54 -36.71 12.46 24.13
C ASN A 54 -35.60 12.47 23.05
N ALA A 55 -35.04 13.65 22.77
CA ALA A 55 -34.12 13.87 21.65
C ALA A 55 -32.93 12.89 21.61
N ALA A 56 -32.35 12.55 22.75
CA ALA A 56 -31.25 11.60 22.85
C ALA A 56 -31.65 10.19 22.38
N ILE A 57 -32.83 9.71 22.79
CA ILE A 57 -33.35 8.40 22.39
C ILE A 57 -33.74 8.41 20.91
N ALA A 58 -34.40 9.49 20.45
CA ALA A 58 -34.79 9.63 19.04
C ALA A 58 -33.56 9.64 18.13
N ASN A 59 -32.50 10.40 18.48
CA ASN A 59 -31.24 10.40 17.75
C ASN A 59 -30.61 8.99 17.72
N PHE A 60 -30.56 8.29 18.84
CA PHE A 60 -30.06 6.91 18.87
C PHE A 60 -30.85 5.99 17.93
N ARG A 61 -32.20 6.10 17.91
CA ARG A 61 -33.08 5.34 17.02
C ARG A 61 -32.85 5.68 15.54
N ILE A 62 -32.61 6.95 15.19
CA ILE A 62 -32.23 7.34 13.83
C ILE A 62 -30.89 6.68 13.45
N GLY A 63 -29.88 6.76 14.33
CA GLY A 63 -28.61 6.08 14.12
C GLY A 63 -28.77 4.57 13.89
N GLU A 64 -29.57 3.91 14.73
CA GLU A 64 -29.88 2.47 14.56
C GLU A 64 -30.62 2.17 13.24
N ALA A 65 -31.56 3.02 12.83
CA ALA A 65 -32.26 2.85 11.55
C ALA A 65 -31.28 2.95 10.38
N TYR A 66 -30.38 3.94 10.40
CA TYR A 66 -29.32 4.05 9.40
C TYR A 66 -28.36 2.86 9.46
N ARG A 67 -27.91 2.44 10.63
CA ARG A 67 -27.04 1.27 10.81
C ARG A 67 -27.70 0.00 10.27
N LEU A 68 -28.94 -0.25 10.69
CA LEU A 68 -29.71 -1.42 10.23
C LEU A 68 -30.00 -1.38 8.71
N THR A 69 -29.88 -0.22 8.07
CA THR A 69 -30.02 -0.05 6.63
C THR A 69 -28.68 0.18 5.92
N ASN A 70 -27.55 -0.25 6.51
CA ASN A 70 -26.16 -0.13 6.03
C ASN A 70 -25.78 1.28 5.52
N ARG A 71 -26.35 2.29 6.10
CA ARG A 71 -26.05 3.69 5.85
C ARG A 71 -25.35 4.29 7.06
N LEU A 72 -24.35 3.56 7.55
CA LEU A 72 -23.67 3.85 8.81
C LEU A 72 -22.96 5.21 8.77
N GLU A 73 -22.54 5.65 7.59
CA GLU A 73 -21.98 6.98 7.35
C GLU A 73 -22.98 8.11 7.67
N LEU A 74 -24.27 7.85 7.54
CA LEU A 74 -25.34 8.80 7.90
C LEU A 74 -25.69 8.74 9.40
N ALA A 75 -25.25 7.69 10.10
CA ALA A 75 -25.57 7.47 11.50
C ALA A 75 -24.68 8.29 12.46
N GLU A 76 -23.49 8.67 12.02
CA GLU A 76 -22.46 9.31 12.87
C GLU A 76 -22.98 10.52 13.64
N PRO A 77 -23.57 11.57 13.00
CA PRO A 77 -24.02 12.75 13.72
C PRO A 77 -25.16 12.45 14.70
N PHE A 78 -25.97 11.43 14.43
CA PHE A 78 -27.07 11.04 15.30
C PHE A 78 -26.59 10.25 16.52
N TYR A 79 -25.63 9.34 16.37
CA TYR A 79 -25.02 8.67 17.52
C TYR A 79 -24.27 9.67 18.40
N LYS A 80 -23.55 10.62 17.81
CA LYS A 80 -22.89 11.69 18.53
C LYS A 80 -23.90 12.50 19.36
N ALA A 81 -24.98 12.99 18.74
CA ALA A 81 -26.03 13.75 19.41
C ALA A 81 -26.74 12.94 20.49
N ALA A 82 -26.89 11.62 20.32
CA ALA A 82 -27.44 10.74 21.33
C ALA A 82 -26.53 10.63 22.56
N LEU A 83 -25.23 10.49 22.37
CA LEU A 83 -24.23 10.44 23.44
C LEU A 83 -24.12 11.78 24.17
N ASP A 84 -24.06 12.89 23.45
CA ASP A 84 -24.05 14.25 24.01
C ASP A 84 -25.31 14.51 24.85
N GLY A 85 -26.45 13.93 24.46
CA GLY A 85 -27.72 13.94 25.20
C GLY A 85 -27.83 12.89 26.32
N ASN A 86 -26.75 12.19 26.67
CA ASN A 86 -26.71 11.14 27.69
C ASN A 86 -27.73 10.00 27.49
N VAL A 87 -27.85 9.49 26.28
CA VAL A 87 -28.69 8.32 25.97
C VAL A 87 -28.39 7.15 26.91
N LYS A 88 -29.42 6.57 27.50
CA LYS A 88 -29.29 5.39 28.37
C LYS A 88 -29.27 4.10 27.58
N ASN A 89 -28.21 3.92 26.82
CA ASN A 89 -27.96 2.71 26.04
C ASN A 89 -26.50 2.29 26.16
N ALA A 90 -26.26 1.09 26.67
CA ALA A 90 -24.91 0.59 26.95
C ALA A 90 -24.04 0.47 25.68
N ASP A 91 -24.63 0.25 24.51
CA ASP A 91 -23.93 0.01 23.26
C ASP A 91 -23.71 1.29 22.44
N ALA A 92 -24.26 2.44 22.85
CA ALA A 92 -24.21 3.67 22.07
C ALA A 92 -22.78 4.11 21.72
N GLY A 93 -21.83 4.00 22.67
CA GLY A 93 -20.43 4.32 22.44
C GLY A 93 -19.76 3.42 21.41
N TYR A 94 -20.09 2.13 21.40
CA TYR A 94 -19.63 1.18 20.39
C TYR A 94 -20.19 1.51 19.00
N ARG A 95 -21.50 1.82 18.91
CA ARG A 95 -22.17 2.20 17.65
C ARG A 95 -21.61 3.49 17.06
N TYR A 96 -21.28 4.45 17.92
CA TYR A 96 -20.61 5.68 17.48
C TYR A 96 -19.20 5.39 16.92
N ALA A 97 -18.43 4.51 17.56
CA ALA A 97 -17.11 4.12 17.06
C ALA A 97 -17.20 3.42 15.69
N GLU A 98 -18.19 2.53 15.48
CA GLU A 98 -18.46 1.92 14.17
C GLU A 98 -18.74 3.00 13.11
N ALA A 99 -19.54 4.02 13.43
CA ALA A 99 -19.87 5.10 12.52
C ALA A 99 -18.66 6.00 12.20
N LEU A 100 -17.81 6.30 13.18
CA LEU A 100 -16.56 7.01 12.98
C LEU A 100 -15.61 6.24 12.02
N LYS A 101 -15.48 4.93 12.22
CA LYS A 101 -14.70 4.07 11.32
C LYS A 101 -15.25 4.13 9.89
N ALA A 102 -16.58 4.03 9.74
CA ALA A 102 -17.26 4.07 8.44
C ALA A 102 -17.10 5.41 7.69
N THR A 103 -16.81 6.49 8.41
CA THR A 103 -16.53 7.83 7.84
C THR A 103 -15.03 8.11 7.69
N GLY A 104 -14.16 7.10 7.89
CA GLY A 104 -12.71 7.24 7.74
C GLY A 104 -12.01 7.99 8.89
N GLN A 105 -12.72 8.28 9.97
CA GLN A 105 -12.17 8.96 11.16
C GLN A 105 -11.46 7.95 12.08
N PHE A 106 -10.40 7.30 11.55
CA PHE A 106 -9.75 6.15 12.18
C PHE A 106 -9.18 6.42 13.58
N ASP A 107 -8.58 7.60 13.83
CA ASP A 107 -8.04 7.96 15.15
C ASP A 107 -9.15 8.08 16.19
N ALA A 108 -10.22 8.79 15.84
CA ALA A 108 -11.37 8.96 16.70
C ALA A 108 -12.10 7.62 16.95
N ALA A 109 -12.23 6.80 15.90
CA ALA A 109 -12.80 5.46 16.01
C ALA A 109 -11.97 4.57 16.96
N ALA A 110 -10.65 4.53 16.81
CA ALA A 110 -9.76 3.74 17.66
C ALA A 110 -9.87 4.16 19.13
N GLN A 111 -9.87 5.46 19.40
CA GLN A 111 -10.03 6.01 20.73
C GLN A 111 -11.40 5.66 21.33
N GLN A 112 -12.48 5.80 20.56
CA GLN A 112 -13.84 5.53 21.01
C GLN A 112 -14.07 4.04 21.28
N PHE A 113 -13.53 3.14 20.42
CA PHE A 113 -13.54 1.70 20.67
C PHE A 113 -12.78 1.34 21.94
N ALA A 114 -11.58 1.88 22.16
CA ALA A 114 -10.78 1.65 23.36
C ALA A 114 -11.52 2.13 24.63
N THR A 115 -12.17 3.29 24.56
CA THR A 115 -12.99 3.83 25.67
C THR A 115 -14.15 2.90 25.98
N TYR A 116 -14.86 2.41 24.95
CA TYR A 116 -15.97 1.46 25.14
C TYR A 116 -15.49 0.13 25.75
N ALA A 117 -14.38 -0.41 25.29
CA ALA A 117 -13.81 -1.66 25.81
C ALA A 117 -13.54 -1.60 27.33
N GLN A 118 -13.18 -0.41 27.83
CA GLN A 118 -12.90 -0.17 29.26
C GLN A 118 -14.15 0.19 30.09
N SER A 119 -15.30 0.46 29.47
CA SER A 119 -16.50 0.97 30.14
C SER A 119 -17.26 -0.03 31.01
N GLY A 120 -16.87 -1.33 30.99
CA GLY A 120 -17.53 -2.40 31.75
C GLY A 120 -18.90 -2.82 31.22
N GLY A 121 -19.26 -2.44 29.98
CA GLY A 121 -20.50 -2.78 29.32
C GLY A 121 -20.61 -4.25 28.88
N ASN A 122 -21.21 -4.50 27.72
CA ASN A 122 -21.36 -5.84 27.15
C ASN A 122 -19.99 -6.47 26.87
N ARG A 123 -19.63 -7.57 27.56
CA ARG A 123 -18.33 -8.24 27.45
C ARG A 123 -17.98 -8.67 26.03
N THR A 124 -18.98 -9.17 25.28
CA THR A 124 -18.78 -9.61 23.89
C THR A 124 -18.43 -8.42 22.99
N LEU A 125 -19.14 -7.31 23.13
CA LEU A 125 -18.84 -6.09 22.39
C LEU A 125 -17.55 -5.41 22.87
N ALA A 126 -17.18 -5.53 24.16
CA ALA A 126 -15.92 -5.01 24.66
C ALA A 126 -14.71 -5.72 24.02
N ALA A 127 -14.73 -7.05 23.94
CA ALA A 127 -13.68 -7.81 23.26
C ALA A 127 -13.60 -7.47 21.76
N LYS A 128 -14.76 -7.30 21.11
CA LYS A 128 -14.81 -6.85 19.71
C LYS A 128 -14.26 -5.42 19.56
N ALA A 129 -14.57 -4.51 20.48
CA ALA A 129 -14.06 -3.15 20.47
C ALA A 129 -12.53 -3.09 20.60
N GLU A 130 -11.91 -3.95 21.40
CA GLU A 130 -10.44 -4.04 21.48
C GLU A 130 -9.82 -4.45 20.13
N ALA A 131 -10.42 -5.41 19.43
CA ALA A 131 -9.96 -5.82 18.10
C ALA A 131 -10.17 -4.71 17.07
N GLU A 132 -11.32 -4.05 17.07
CA GLU A 132 -11.64 -2.95 16.18
C GLU A 132 -10.76 -1.71 16.41
N ALA A 133 -10.36 -1.41 17.65
CA ALA A 133 -9.42 -0.32 17.94
C ALA A 133 -8.05 -0.57 17.27
N LYS A 134 -7.56 -1.82 17.32
CA LYS A 134 -6.32 -2.22 16.64
C LYS A 134 -6.46 -2.13 15.12
N THR A 135 -7.59 -2.58 14.58
CA THR A 135 -7.90 -2.53 13.15
C THR A 135 -7.95 -1.08 12.65
N ALA A 136 -8.64 -0.18 13.35
CA ALA A 136 -8.72 1.23 12.99
C ALA A 136 -7.33 1.92 13.01
N THR A 137 -6.49 1.60 14.00
CA THR A 137 -5.10 2.10 14.06
C THR A 137 -4.27 1.61 12.87
N ALA A 138 -4.40 0.33 12.50
CA ALA A 138 -3.69 -0.23 11.36
C ALA A 138 -4.20 0.33 10.01
N SER A 139 -5.49 0.61 9.89
CA SER A 139 -6.11 1.20 8.70
C SER A 139 -5.51 2.57 8.34
N LYS A 140 -5.19 3.39 9.33
CA LYS A 140 -4.52 4.67 9.13
C LYS A 140 -3.19 4.53 8.38
N ALA A 141 -2.40 3.49 8.69
CA ALA A 141 -1.12 3.24 8.04
C ALA A 141 -1.27 2.83 6.56
N LEU A 142 -2.42 2.31 6.17
CA LEU A 142 -2.71 1.88 4.79
C LEU A 142 -3.12 3.04 3.89
N ALA A 143 -3.59 4.18 4.43
CA ALA A 143 -4.23 5.26 3.68
C ALA A 143 -3.42 5.83 2.49
N SER A 144 -2.09 5.66 2.50
CA SER A 144 -1.18 6.07 1.42
C SER A 144 -0.79 4.95 0.46
N ASN A 145 -1.24 3.71 0.70
CA ASN A 145 -0.79 2.54 -0.07
C ASN A 145 -1.64 2.34 -1.33
N LYS A 146 -1.24 3.01 -2.42
CA LYS A 146 -1.82 2.78 -3.75
C LYS A 146 -1.26 1.50 -4.35
N ALA A 147 -2.15 0.61 -4.79
CA ALA A 147 -1.77 -0.66 -5.40
C ALA A 147 -1.54 -0.58 -6.92
N GLY A 148 -1.81 0.58 -7.52
CA GLY A 148 -1.57 0.85 -8.94
C GLY A 148 -2.65 0.28 -9.85
N TYR A 149 -3.93 0.49 -9.52
CA TYR A 149 -5.05 0.15 -10.39
C TYR A 149 -5.69 1.41 -11.00
N ASP A 150 -6.17 1.29 -12.24
CA ASP A 150 -7.14 2.20 -12.83
C ASP A 150 -8.54 1.71 -12.50
N ILE A 151 -9.42 2.62 -12.09
CA ILE A 151 -10.80 2.35 -11.72
C ILE A 151 -11.72 3.16 -12.63
N VAL A 152 -12.64 2.47 -13.29
CA VAL A 152 -13.60 3.07 -14.25
C VAL A 152 -15.00 2.64 -13.89
N ALA A 153 -15.92 3.60 -13.71
CA ALA A 153 -17.34 3.31 -13.54
C ALA A 153 -17.94 2.77 -14.85
N LEU A 154 -18.73 1.71 -14.77
CA LEU A 154 -19.40 1.15 -15.97
C LEU A 154 -20.76 1.81 -16.18
N ASP A 155 -20.75 2.92 -16.88
CA ASP A 155 -21.92 3.78 -17.10
C ASP A 155 -23.13 3.08 -17.73
N ALA A 156 -22.89 2.06 -18.54
CA ALA A 156 -23.95 1.25 -19.16
C ALA A 156 -24.73 0.39 -18.14
N LEU A 157 -24.11 0.10 -16.98
CA LEU A 157 -24.72 -0.68 -15.92
C LEU A 157 -25.39 0.20 -14.86
N ASN A 158 -24.76 1.34 -14.55
CA ASN A 158 -25.06 2.13 -13.38
C ASN A 158 -26.21 3.12 -13.59
N THR A 159 -27.12 3.20 -12.63
CA THR A 159 -28.27 4.09 -12.59
C THR A 159 -28.29 4.89 -11.27
N ALA A 160 -29.31 5.73 -11.07
CA ALA A 160 -29.51 6.41 -9.79
C ALA A 160 -29.96 5.47 -8.64
N SER A 161 -30.15 4.19 -8.90
CA SER A 161 -30.47 3.15 -7.92
C SER A 161 -29.22 2.34 -7.53
N SER A 162 -29.38 1.30 -6.70
CA SER A 162 -28.31 0.32 -6.46
C SER A 162 -28.17 -0.61 -7.65
N ASP A 163 -26.95 -0.71 -8.19
CA ASP A 163 -26.53 -1.62 -9.25
C ASP A 163 -25.28 -2.36 -8.78
N PHE A 164 -25.31 -3.72 -8.62
CA PHE A 164 -24.19 -4.45 -8.03
C PHE A 164 -24.19 -5.96 -8.35
N GLY A 165 -23.10 -6.65 -7.96
CA GLY A 165 -23.02 -8.10 -7.96
C GLY A 165 -23.03 -8.70 -9.36
N ALA A 166 -22.17 -8.17 -10.23
CA ALA A 166 -22.02 -8.60 -11.60
C ALA A 166 -21.48 -10.04 -11.71
N THR A 167 -21.97 -10.80 -12.68
CA THR A 167 -21.48 -12.12 -13.08
C THR A 167 -21.68 -12.33 -14.58
N MET A 168 -20.78 -13.08 -15.22
CA MET A 168 -20.96 -13.46 -16.62
C MET A 168 -21.90 -14.66 -16.76
N MET A 169 -22.86 -14.58 -17.67
CA MET A 169 -23.67 -15.74 -18.06
C MET A 169 -22.91 -16.55 -19.11
N PRO A 170 -22.52 -17.81 -18.81
CA PRO A 170 -21.71 -18.61 -19.72
C PRO A 170 -22.40 -18.84 -21.09
N GLY A 171 -21.61 -18.74 -22.16
CA GLY A 171 -22.06 -19.01 -23.54
C GLY A 171 -22.90 -17.92 -24.20
N THR A 172 -23.31 -16.86 -23.50
CA THR A 172 -24.15 -15.79 -24.04
C THR A 172 -23.40 -14.48 -24.30
N GLY A 173 -22.29 -14.25 -23.60
CA GLY A 173 -21.59 -12.96 -23.58
C GLY A 173 -22.35 -11.86 -22.83
N GLU A 174 -23.38 -12.22 -22.07
CA GLU A 174 -24.14 -11.28 -21.24
C GLU A 174 -23.61 -11.21 -19.82
N LEU A 175 -23.62 -10.01 -19.26
CA LEU A 175 -23.38 -9.75 -17.85
C LEU A 175 -24.73 -9.68 -17.12
N VAL A 176 -24.85 -10.44 -16.02
CA VAL A 176 -26.01 -10.40 -15.13
C VAL A 176 -25.64 -9.68 -13.84
N PHE A 177 -26.55 -8.83 -13.34
CA PHE A 177 -26.33 -8.04 -12.13
C PHE A 177 -27.64 -7.71 -11.44
N ALA A 178 -27.59 -7.34 -10.17
CA ALA A 178 -28.75 -6.89 -9.42
C ALA A 178 -28.94 -5.38 -9.59
N SER A 179 -30.19 -4.95 -9.79
CA SER A 179 -30.52 -3.55 -9.95
C SER A 179 -31.86 -3.18 -9.30
N GLY A 180 -31.90 -2.01 -8.67
CA GLY A 180 -33.13 -1.40 -8.16
C GLY A 180 -33.71 -0.31 -9.07
N ARG A 181 -33.38 -0.31 -10.37
CA ARG A 181 -33.76 0.75 -11.32
C ARG A 181 -35.27 0.92 -11.51
N GLU A 182 -36.05 -0.14 -11.29
CA GLU A 182 -37.48 -0.17 -11.43
C GLU A 182 -38.13 -0.94 -10.27
N GLY A 183 -39.45 -0.73 -10.06
CA GLY A 183 -40.24 -1.52 -9.13
C GLY A 183 -40.80 -0.73 -7.96
N LYS A 184 -41.32 -1.46 -6.98
CA LYS A 184 -41.87 -0.88 -5.75
C LYS A 184 -40.79 -0.52 -4.76
N LYS A 185 -41.04 0.50 -3.94
CA LYS A 185 -40.16 0.89 -2.86
C LYS A 185 -40.22 -0.08 -1.70
N TYR A 186 -39.01 -0.47 -1.21
CA TYR A 186 -38.84 -1.19 0.03
C TYR A 186 -38.78 -0.20 1.19
N LEU A 187 -39.72 -0.31 2.14
CA LEU A 187 -39.91 0.69 3.19
C LEU A 187 -38.77 0.73 4.20
N ALA A 188 -37.90 -0.28 4.24
CA ALA A 188 -36.78 -0.27 5.14
C ALA A 188 -35.73 0.82 4.79
N ASN A 189 -35.49 1.05 3.50
CA ASN A 189 -34.48 2.00 3.05
C ASN A 189 -34.95 3.00 2.00
N GLY A 190 -36.19 2.95 1.60
CA GLY A 190 -36.78 3.88 0.62
C GLY A 190 -36.37 3.65 -0.84
N GLU A 191 -35.59 2.62 -1.13
CA GLU A 191 -35.21 2.25 -2.49
C GLU A 191 -36.12 1.18 -3.07
N ASN A 192 -36.02 0.90 -4.37
CA ASN A 192 -36.85 -0.14 -4.98
C ASN A 192 -36.34 -1.54 -4.60
N PHE A 193 -37.24 -2.55 -4.71
CA PHE A 193 -36.80 -3.94 -4.66
C PHE A 193 -35.80 -4.22 -5.80
N LEU A 194 -34.84 -5.12 -5.54
CA LEU A 194 -33.84 -5.53 -6.51
C LEU A 194 -34.40 -6.63 -7.41
N ASP A 195 -34.19 -6.48 -8.71
CA ASP A 195 -34.37 -7.51 -9.71
C ASP A 195 -33.03 -7.86 -10.37
N LEU A 196 -32.91 -9.05 -10.94
CA LEU A 196 -31.80 -9.44 -11.80
C LEU A 196 -31.98 -8.85 -13.21
N TYR A 197 -30.97 -8.20 -13.72
CA TYR A 197 -30.88 -7.64 -15.06
C TYR A 197 -29.75 -8.30 -15.85
N ALA A 198 -29.88 -8.32 -17.16
CA ALA A 198 -28.85 -8.76 -18.08
C ALA A 198 -28.54 -7.66 -19.10
N ILE A 199 -27.27 -7.57 -19.49
CA ILE A 199 -26.80 -6.68 -20.57
C ILE A 199 -25.82 -7.42 -21.46
N LYS A 200 -25.92 -7.18 -22.76
CA LYS A 200 -24.87 -7.51 -23.73
C LYS A 200 -24.28 -6.19 -24.20
N PHE A 201 -22.97 -6.05 -24.03
CA PHE A 201 -22.28 -4.84 -24.44
C PHE A 201 -22.11 -4.78 -25.95
N ASP A 202 -22.20 -3.58 -26.54
CA ASP A 202 -21.88 -3.34 -27.95
C ASP A 202 -20.38 -3.48 -28.18
N ASP A 203 -19.57 -2.95 -27.25
CA ASP A 203 -18.12 -3.20 -27.15
C ASP A 203 -17.82 -4.02 -25.89
N ALA A 204 -17.61 -5.31 -26.06
CA ALA A 204 -17.31 -6.23 -24.96
C ALA A 204 -15.95 -5.95 -24.29
N ALA A 205 -14.95 -5.44 -25.01
CA ALA A 205 -13.62 -5.14 -24.48
C ALA A 205 -13.66 -3.87 -23.60
N ALA A 206 -14.33 -2.82 -24.06
CA ALA A 206 -14.54 -1.61 -23.29
C ALA A 206 -15.67 -1.76 -22.25
N MET A 207 -16.51 -2.79 -22.36
CA MET A 207 -17.74 -2.98 -21.56
C MET A 207 -18.67 -1.76 -21.66
N SER A 208 -18.90 -1.27 -22.86
CA SER A 208 -19.68 -0.07 -23.16
C SER A 208 -20.77 -0.32 -24.18
N GLY A 209 -21.77 0.57 -24.19
CA GLY A 209 -22.97 0.42 -25.00
C GLY A 209 -23.90 -0.68 -24.50
N GLY A 210 -24.94 -1.00 -25.29
CA GLY A 210 -25.95 -1.95 -24.91
C GLY A 210 -27.05 -1.38 -24.02
N THR A 211 -28.11 -2.15 -23.84
CA THR A 211 -29.22 -1.79 -22.96
C THR A 211 -29.51 -2.93 -21.99
N ALA A 212 -29.51 -2.61 -20.71
CA ALA A 212 -29.86 -3.56 -19.68
C ALA A 212 -31.36 -3.85 -19.68
N ARG A 213 -31.72 -5.13 -19.62
CA ARG A 213 -33.08 -5.63 -19.54
C ARG A 213 -33.28 -6.54 -18.35
N LYS A 214 -34.49 -6.68 -17.85
CA LYS A 214 -34.77 -7.71 -16.83
C LYS A 214 -34.34 -9.09 -17.34
N LEU A 215 -33.72 -9.86 -16.48
CA LEU A 215 -33.32 -11.22 -16.81
C LEU A 215 -34.56 -12.05 -17.09
N GLU A 216 -34.59 -12.68 -18.28
CA GLU A 216 -35.67 -13.56 -18.71
C GLU A 216 -35.68 -14.88 -17.92
N GLY A 217 -36.89 -15.36 -17.61
CA GLY A 217 -37.11 -16.59 -16.85
C GLY A 217 -37.72 -16.34 -15.47
N PRO A 218 -37.82 -17.36 -14.61
CA PRO A 218 -38.53 -17.29 -13.34
C PRO A 218 -37.69 -16.68 -12.20
N PHE A 219 -36.81 -15.70 -12.54
CA PHE A 219 -35.85 -15.16 -11.60
C PHE A 219 -36.36 -13.97 -10.81
N ASN A 220 -37.21 -13.14 -11.40
CA ASN A 220 -37.67 -11.91 -10.77
C ASN A 220 -39.07 -12.08 -10.21
N THR A 221 -39.28 -11.72 -8.96
CA THR A 221 -40.53 -11.91 -8.25
C THR A 221 -40.97 -10.61 -7.57
N ALA A 222 -42.20 -10.21 -7.75
CA ALA A 222 -42.72 -8.99 -7.14
C ALA A 222 -42.59 -9.00 -5.62
N ASN A 223 -42.18 -7.85 -5.05
CA ASN A 223 -41.96 -7.61 -3.61
C ASN A 223 -40.88 -8.48 -2.94
N LYS A 224 -39.96 -9.04 -3.71
CA LYS A 224 -38.76 -9.72 -3.22
C LYS A 224 -37.51 -9.02 -3.76
N HIS A 225 -36.41 -9.23 -3.11
CA HIS A 225 -35.08 -8.87 -3.65
C HIS A 225 -34.49 -10.11 -4.29
N GLU A 226 -34.06 -10.01 -5.53
CA GLU A 226 -33.19 -10.97 -6.19
C GLU A 226 -31.83 -10.35 -6.47
N ALA A 227 -30.76 -11.05 -6.11
CA ALA A 227 -29.40 -10.51 -6.27
C ALA A 227 -28.33 -11.59 -6.34
N SER A 228 -27.13 -11.18 -6.75
CA SER A 228 -25.90 -12.00 -6.71
C SER A 228 -26.11 -13.39 -7.31
N ALA A 229 -26.39 -13.44 -8.61
CA ALA A 229 -26.48 -14.71 -9.33
C ALA A 229 -25.09 -15.24 -9.66
N THR A 230 -24.96 -16.57 -9.77
CA THR A 230 -23.76 -17.26 -10.26
C THR A 230 -24.17 -18.49 -11.07
N TYR A 231 -23.37 -18.84 -12.05
CA TYR A 231 -23.63 -19.94 -12.97
C TYR A 231 -22.52 -20.99 -12.90
N THR A 232 -22.89 -22.27 -13.10
CA THR A 232 -21.88 -23.28 -13.45
C THR A 232 -21.25 -22.94 -14.81
N PRO A 233 -19.96 -23.26 -15.06
CA PRO A 233 -19.27 -22.94 -16.32
C PRO A 233 -19.96 -23.49 -17.58
N ASP A 234 -20.71 -24.59 -17.46
CA ASP A 234 -21.50 -25.18 -18.55
C ASP A 234 -22.84 -24.46 -18.81
N GLY A 235 -23.17 -23.43 -18.02
CA GLY A 235 -24.41 -22.66 -18.12
C GLY A 235 -25.69 -23.42 -17.80
N LYS A 236 -25.61 -24.61 -17.19
CA LYS A 236 -26.80 -25.43 -16.92
C LYS A 236 -27.41 -25.22 -15.55
N THR A 237 -26.70 -24.61 -14.62
CA THR A 237 -27.18 -24.36 -13.26
C THR A 237 -26.93 -22.90 -12.90
N VAL A 238 -27.90 -22.27 -12.27
CA VAL A 238 -27.75 -20.96 -11.65
C VAL A 238 -28.13 -21.03 -10.18
N VAL A 239 -27.34 -20.39 -9.34
CA VAL A 239 -27.67 -20.13 -7.93
C VAL A 239 -27.72 -18.64 -7.72
N PHE A 240 -28.74 -18.16 -7.02
CA PHE A 240 -28.91 -16.73 -6.74
C PHE A 240 -29.54 -16.52 -5.37
N ALA A 241 -29.33 -15.35 -4.80
CA ALA A 241 -29.94 -14.98 -3.54
C ALA A 241 -31.31 -14.35 -3.78
N ARG A 242 -32.31 -14.76 -3.00
CA ARG A 242 -33.66 -14.19 -3.02
C ARG A 242 -34.17 -13.97 -1.60
N SER A 243 -34.74 -12.79 -1.33
CA SER A 243 -35.42 -12.54 -0.06
C SER A 243 -36.74 -13.30 0.01
N ASN A 244 -37.24 -13.53 1.24
CA ASN A 244 -38.60 -14.02 1.43
C ASN A 244 -39.65 -12.94 1.05
N ASP A 245 -40.92 -13.31 1.15
CA ASP A 245 -42.07 -12.43 0.79
C ASP A 245 -42.64 -11.63 1.97
N GLY A 246 -41.89 -11.57 3.10
CA GLY A 246 -42.37 -10.95 4.33
C GLY A 246 -43.20 -11.87 5.23
N SER A 247 -43.47 -13.11 4.82
CA SER A 247 -44.14 -14.12 5.65
C SER A 247 -43.31 -14.55 6.86
N LYS A 248 -41.97 -14.39 6.77
CA LYS A 248 -41.01 -14.52 7.86
C LYS A 248 -40.16 -13.27 7.92
N VAL A 249 -40.42 -12.42 8.87
CA VAL A 249 -39.56 -11.28 9.16
C VAL A 249 -38.49 -11.72 10.16
N SER A 250 -37.25 -11.36 9.92
CA SER A 250 -36.18 -11.50 10.91
C SER A 250 -36.55 -10.75 12.19
N LYS A 251 -35.87 -11.00 13.30
CA LYS A 251 -36.06 -10.26 14.56
C LYS A 251 -35.97 -8.74 14.42
N ASN A 252 -35.42 -8.25 13.32
CA ASN A 252 -35.26 -6.81 13.02
C ASN A 252 -36.34 -6.27 12.08
N GLY A 253 -37.37 -7.05 11.72
CA GLY A 253 -38.37 -6.64 10.73
C GLY A 253 -37.87 -6.62 9.29
N LEU A 254 -36.67 -7.14 8.99
CA LEU A 254 -36.13 -7.24 7.64
C LEU A 254 -36.48 -8.58 6.99
N LEU A 255 -36.51 -8.59 5.66
CA LEU A 255 -36.70 -9.82 4.90
C LEU A 255 -35.44 -10.70 5.03
N SER A 256 -35.61 -12.00 5.36
CA SER A 256 -34.56 -12.99 5.31
C SER A 256 -34.18 -13.33 3.87
N VAL A 257 -32.94 -13.75 3.67
CA VAL A 257 -32.39 -14.09 2.35
C VAL A 257 -31.91 -15.53 2.34
N ASP A 258 -32.32 -16.26 1.30
CA ASP A 258 -31.95 -17.64 1.06
C ASP A 258 -31.34 -17.82 -0.34
N LEU A 259 -30.53 -18.85 -0.53
CA LEU A 259 -30.02 -19.28 -1.83
C LEU A 259 -31.07 -20.13 -2.56
N TRP A 260 -31.32 -19.77 -3.81
CA TRP A 260 -32.22 -20.47 -4.71
C TRP A 260 -31.44 -21.04 -5.88
N ILE A 261 -31.84 -22.21 -6.37
CA ILE A 261 -31.20 -22.90 -7.49
C ILE A 261 -32.22 -23.16 -8.61
N SER A 262 -31.78 -22.97 -9.85
CA SER A 262 -32.57 -23.31 -11.05
C SER A 262 -31.66 -23.99 -12.08
N TYR A 263 -32.29 -24.83 -12.91
CA TYR A 263 -31.59 -25.66 -13.90
C TYR A 263 -32.06 -25.33 -15.30
N ASN A 264 -31.14 -25.13 -16.24
CA ASN A 264 -31.41 -24.94 -17.66
C ASN A 264 -31.50 -26.29 -18.37
N LYS A 265 -32.64 -26.53 -18.99
CA LYS A 265 -32.90 -27.71 -19.82
C LYS A 265 -33.32 -27.26 -21.22
N GLY A 266 -32.38 -27.37 -22.17
CA GLY A 266 -32.63 -26.99 -23.57
C GLY A 266 -32.95 -25.51 -23.78
N GLY A 267 -32.36 -24.62 -23.02
CA GLY A 267 -32.57 -23.17 -23.09
C GLY A 267 -33.69 -22.61 -22.20
N VAL A 268 -34.43 -23.49 -21.50
CA VAL A 268 -35.52 -23.11 -20.59
C VAL A 268 -35.10 -23.35 -19.14
N TRP A 269 -35.20 -22.31 -18.30
CA TRP A 269 -34.93 -22.38 -16.88
C TRP A 269 -36.10 -22.99 -16.10
N SER A 270 -35.80 -23.92 -15.20
CA SER A 270 -36.81 -24.47 -14.28
C SER A 270 -37.26 -23.42 -13.27
N GLU A 271 -38.45 -23.63 -12.65
CA GLU A 271 -38.81 -22.86 -11.47
C GLU A 271 -37.72 -23.00 -10.40
N PRO A 272 -37.25 -21.88 -9.79
CA PRO A 272 -36.24 -21.93 -8.74
C PRO A 272 -36.76 -22.64 -7.48
N VAL A 273 -35.89 -23.44 -6.87
CA VAL A 273 -36.16 -24.11 -5.60
C VAL A 273 -35.13 -23.70 -4.56
N LEU A 274 -35.48 -23.80 -3.27
CA LEU A 274 -34.52 -23.53 -2.17
C LEU A 274 -33.36 -24.49 -2.25
N ALA A 275 -32.13 -23.96 -2.23
CA ALA A 275 -30.93 -24.77 -2.14
C ALA A 275 -30.88 -25.48 -0.78
N ASN A 276 -30.44 -26.74 -0.77
CA ASN A 276 -30.43 -27.56 0.45
C ASN A 276 -29.34 -27.17 1.46
N ILE A 277 -28.50 -26.20 1.14
CA ILE A 277 -27.43 -25.68 2.02
C ILE A 277 -27.91 -24.53 2.90
N ASN A 278 -29.09 -23.96 2.66
CA ASN A 278 -29.63 -22.88 3.48
C ASN A 278 -29.80 -23.31 4.94
N ASP A 279 -29.42 -22.42 5.85
CA ASP A 279 -29.72 -22.54 7.28
C ASP A 279 -31.02 -21.81 7.61
N ARG A 280 -32.00 -22.52 8.17
CA ARG A 280 -33.34 -21.95 8.46
C ARG A 280 -33.33 -20.79 9.46
N THR A 281 -32.23 -20.60 10.19
CA THR A 281 -32.09 -19.59 11.24
C THR A 281 -31.16 -18.47 10.83
N ALA A 282 -30.60 -18.54 9.63
CA ALA A 282 -29.63 -17.62 9.09
C ALA A 282 -30.07 -17.04 7.75
N ASP A 283 -29.27 -16.14 7.24
CA ASP A 283 -29.30 -15.63 5.90
C ASP A 283 -28.12 -16.19 5.13
N ASP A 284 -28.39 -16.72 3.97
CA ASP A 284 -27.40 -17.27 3.04
C ASP A 284 -27.47 -16.47 1.73
N PHE A 285 -26.35 -15.87 1.31
CA PHE A 285 -26.33 -14.93 0.20
C PHE A 285 -24.97 -14.84 -0.50
N ALA A 286 -24.90 -14.03 -1.58
CA ALA A 286 -23.72 -13.79 -2.40
C ALA A 286 -23.02 -15.08 -2.86
N PRO A 287 -23.71 -15.99 -3.56
CA PRO A 287 -23.12 -17.20 -4.05
C PRO A 287 -22.15 -16.93 -5.20
N VAL A 288 -21.07 -17.72 -5.30
CA VAL A 288 -20.16 -17.76 -6.45
C VAL A 288 -19.67 -19.18 -6.68
N PHE A 289 -19.80 -19.68 -7.91
CA PHE A 289 -19.17 -20.93 -8.31
C PHE A 289 -17.66 -20.72 -8.59
N ALA A 290 -16.85 -21.67 -8.13
CA ALA A 290 -15.50 -21.78 -8.57
C ALA A 290 -15.42 -22.25 -10.05
N PRO A 291 -14.27 -22.05 -10.72
CA PRO A 291 -14.07 -22.49 -12.11
C PRO A 291 -14.20 -24.00 -12.31
N ASP A 292 -14.12 -24.81 -11.24
CA ASP A 292 -14.34 -26.26 -11.27
C ASP A 292 -15.80 -26.64 -11.54
N GLY A 293 -16.73 -25.65 -11.45
CA GLY A 293 -18.16 -25.83 -11.70
C GLY A 293 -18.91 -26.62 -10.62
N THR A 294 -18.25 -27.01 -9.55
CA THR A 294 -18.83 -27.81 -8.46
C THR A 294 -18.75 -27.14 -7.11
N THR A 295 -17.67 -26.43 -6.82
CA THR A 295 -17.49 -25.71 -5.55
C THR A 295 -18.25 -24.40 -5.57
N LEU A 296 -19.21 -24.25 -4.66
CA LEU A 296 -19.95 -23.00 -4.41
C LEU A 296 -19.42 -22.35 -3.14
N TYR A 297 -18.97 -21.11 -3.23
CA TYR A 297 -18.72 -20.23 -2.09
C TYR A 297 -19.93 -19.33 -1.87
N PHE A 298 -20.22 -18.99 -0.61
CA PHE A 298 -21.32 -18.10 -0.26
C PHE A 298 -21.09 -17.48 1.13
N ALA A 299 -21.77 -16.39 1.44
CA ALA A 299 -21.75 -15.76 2.74
C ALA A 299 -22.95 -16.22 3.58
N SER A 300 -22.73 -16.39 4.89
CA SER A 300 -23.77 -16.78 5.84
C SER A 300 -23.54 -16.22 7.24
N ASN A 301 -24.64 -15.86 7.93
CA ASN A 301 -24.59 -15.48 9.36
C ASN A 301 -25.02 -16.63 10.31
N ARG A 302 -24.93 -17.87 9.85
CA ARG A 302 -25.24 -19.06 10.66
C ARG A 302 -24.35 -19.11 11.90
N LYS A 303 -24.90 -19.57 13.03
CA LYS A 303 -24.18 -19.55 14.31
C LYS A 303 -23.21 -20.71 14.50
N THR A 304 -23.51 -21.84 13.89
CA THR A 304 -22.70 -23.06 14.03
C THR A 304 -21.40 -22.91 13.25
N GLY A 305 -20.28 -22.91 13.95
CA GLY A 305 -18.93 -22.82 13.36
C GLY A 305 -18.55 -21.44 12.85
N SER A 306 -19.33 -20.38 13.16
CA SER A 306 -19.01 -19.00 12.79
C SER A 306 -17.89 -18.42 13.64
N LEU A 307 -17.03 -17.62 13.02
CA LEU A 307 -15.99 -16.83 13.67
C LEU A 307 -16.46 -15.40 13.98
N GLY A 308 -17.37 -14.88 13.16
CA GLY A 308 -17.78 -13.49 13.25
C GLY A 308 -19.27 -13.23 13.09
N GLY A 309 -19.57 -12.16 12.37
CA GLY A 309 -20.93 -11.78 11.98
C GLY A 309 -21.40 -12.61 10.80
N ASN A 310 -20.87 -12.30 9.63
CA ASN A 310 -21.01 -13.10 8.42
C ASN A 310 -19.65 -13.76 8.14
N ASP A 311 -19.70 -15.00 7.76
CA ASP A 311 -18.53 -15.76 7.34
C ASP A 311 -18.73 -16.31 5.93
N ILE A 312 -17.64 -16.57 5.23
CA ILE A 312 -17.65 -17.26 3.94
C ILE A 312 -17.55 -18.77 4.18
N TYR A 313 -18.46 -19.47 3.54
CA TYR A 313 -18.56 -20.92 3.53
C TYR A 313 -18.37 -21.45 2.11
N LYS A 314 -18.04 -22.73 2.00
CA LYS A 314 -18.06 -23.47 0.74
C LYS A 314 -18.94 -24.73 0.86
N ALA A 315 -19.48 -25.18 -0.27
CA ALA A 315 -20.17 -26.47 -0.40
C ALA A 315 -19.96 -27.02 -1.81
N THR A 316 -20.02 -28.32 -1.98
CA THR A 316 -19.82 -28.99 -3.27
C THR A 316 -21.16 -29.44 -3.85
N LEU A 317 -21.43 -29.05 -5.10
CA LEU A 317 -22.61 -29.51 -5.86
C LEU A 317 -22.36 -30.92 -6.37
N GLY A 318 -23.14 -31.86 -5.88
CA GLY A 318 -23.06 -33.24 -6.31
C GLY A 318 -23.82 -33.51 -7.62
N PRO A 319 -23.60 -34.66 -8.26
CA PRO A 319 -24.23 -35.03 -9.53
C PRO A 319 -25.75 -35.21 -9.43
N ASN A 320 -26.27 -35.32 -8.23
CA ASN A 320 -27.71 -35.38 -7.95
C ASN A 320 -28.37 -34.01 -7.81
N GLY A 321 -27.63 -32.92 -8.08
CA GLY A 321 -28.09 -31.54 -7.93
C GLY A 321 -28.20 -31.05 -6.48
N ARG A 322 -27.61 -31.77 -5.51
CA ARG A 322 -27.62 -31.38 -4.09
C ARG A 322 -26.23 -30.99 -3.64
N PHE A 323 -26.17 -29.96 -2.80
CA PHE A 323 -24.92 -29.54 -2.18
C PHE A 323 -24.57 -30.42 -0.97
N SER A 324 -23.26 -30.60 -0.74
CA SER A 324 -22.72 -31.13 0.52
C SER A 324 -23.05 -30.18 1.70
N PRO A 325 -22.86 -30.62 2.96
CA PRO A 325 -22.89 -29.69 4.08
C PRO A 325 -21.91 -28.52 3.87
N ALA A 326 -22.29 -27.34 4.35
CA ALA A 326 -21.46 -26.13 4.27
C ALA A 326 -20.28 -26.21 5.23
N GLU A 327 -19.10 -25.83 4.75
CA GLU A 327 -17.83 -25.76 5.51
C GLU A 327 -17.38 -24.31 5.64
N ASN A 328 -17.10 -23.86 6.88
CA ASN A 328 -16.50 -22.53 7.12
C ASN A 328 -15.06 -22.49 6.62
N LEU A 329 -14.62 -21.42 5.97
CA LEU A 329 -13.26 -21.28 5.42
C LEU A 329 -12.18 -20.97 6.47
N GLY A 330 -12.57 -20.72 7.73
CA GLY A 330 -11.65 -20.45 8.83
C GLY A 330 -10.95 -19.10 8.77
N GLU A 331 -10.01 -18.87 9.70
CA GLU A 331 -9.36 -17.57 9.97
C GLU A 331 -8.52 -17.01 8.80
N SER A 332 -8.12 -17.85 7.85
CA SER A 332 -7.40 -17.40 6.66
C SER A 332 -8.27 -16.50 5.76
N VAL A 333 -9.59 -16.67 5.84
CA VAL A 333 -10.60 -15.90 5.07
C VAL A 333 -11.52 -15.15 6.02
N ASN A 334 -12.07 -15.80 7.05
CA ASN A 334 -13.05 -15.22 7.94
C ASN A 334 -12.41 -14.50 9.14
N SER A 335 -13.07 -13.46 9.61
CA SER A 335 -12.66 -12.60 10.72
C SER A 335 -13.70 -12.60 11.86
N VAL A 336 -13.46 -11.84 12.91
CA VAL A 336 -14.42 -11.64 14.01
C VAL A 336 -15.57 -10.67 13.63
N SER A 337 -15.54 -10.08 12.45
CA SER A 337 -16.57 -9.14 11.95
C SER A 337 -17.36 -9.75 10.79
N ASN A 338 -17.47 -9.06 9.67
CA ASN A 338 -18.22 -9.56 8.52
C ASN A 338 -17.28 -9.82 7.35
N ASP A 339 -17.35 -11.01 6.82
CA ASP A 339 -16.67 -11.44 5.61
C ASP A 339 -17.73 -11.87 4.58
N ASN A 340 -17.81 -11.15 3.47
CA ASN A 340 -18.93 -11.19 2.53
C ASN A 340 -18.45 -11.30 1.09
N PHE A 341 -19.38 -11.59 0.17
CA PHE A 341 -19.18 -11.47 -1.28
C PHE A 341 -17.92 -12.15 -1.77
N PRO A 342 -17.81 -13.48 -1.67
CA PRO A 342 -16.75 -14.18 -2.33
C PRO A 342 -16.76 -13.91 -3.83
N GLY A 343 -15.58 -13.90 -4.44
CA GLY A 343 -15.32 -13.88 -5.88
C GLY A 343 -14.20 -14.85 -6.19
N VAL A 344 -14.23 -15.53 -7.32
CA VAL A 344 -13.19 -16.50 -7.67
C VAL A 344 -12.66 -16.17 -9.06
N ALA A 345 -11.34 -15.99 -9.15
CA ALA A 345 -10.67 -15.79 -10.44
C ALA A 345 -10.59 -17.10 -11.25
N PRO A 346 -10.40 -17.03 -12.57
CA PRO A 346 -10.26 -18.22 -13.41
C PRO A 346 -9.12 -19.17 -13.00
N ASP A 347 -8.08 -18.67 -12.30
CA ASP A 347 -6.97 -19.47 -11.75
C ASP A 347 -7.30 -20.10 -10.37
N GLY A 348 -8.52 -19.88 -9.85
CA GLY A 348 -8.97 -20.37 -8.56
C GLY A 348 -8.64 -19.46 -7.37
N THR A 349 -8.00 -18.31 -7.59
CA THR A 349 -7.72 -17.34 -6.51
C THR A 349 -9.03 -16.80 -5.94
N LEU A 350 -9.21 -16.94 -4.62
CA LEU A 350 -10.38 -16.45 -3.90
C LEU A 350 -10.20 -14.97 -3.54
N TYR A 351 -11.23 -14.18 -3.84
CA TYR A 351 -11.43 -12.81 -3.41
C TYR A 351 -12.63 -12.74 -2.48
N PHE A 352 -12.68 -11.74 -1.63
CA PHE A 352 -13.83 -11.51 -0.73
C PHE A 352 -13.82 -10.08 -0.20
N SER A 353 -14.90 -9.66 0.41
CA SER A 353 -15.03 -8.34 1.03
C SER A 353 -15.16 -8.47 2.54
N SER A 354 -14.41 -7.68 3.31
CA SER A 354 -14.36 -7.75 4.76
C SER A 354 -14.35 -6.36 5.41
N ASP A 355 -15.04 -6.22 6.54
CA ASP A 355 -14.96 -5.05 7.44
C ASP A 355 -14.18 -5.35 8.73
N GLY A 356 -13.74 -6.59 8.92
CA GLY A 356 -13.03 -7.07 10.11
C GLY A 356 -11.51 -7.04 10.02
N ARG A 357 -10.96 -6.52 8.93
CA ARG A 357 -9.51 -6.45 8.67
C ARG A 357 -9.08 -5.00 8.46
N PRO A 358 -7.77 -4.69 8.63
CA PRO A 358 -7.26 -3.37 8.28
C PRO A 358 -7.59 -3.02 6.83
N GLY A 359 -8.28 -1.90 6.64
CA GLY A 359 -8.82 -1.46 5.36
C GLY A 359 -8.99 0.05 5.29
N TYR A 360 -9.66 0.52 4.26
CA TYR A 360 -9.83 1.94 3.97
C TYR A 360 -11.19 2.49 4.40
N GLY A 361 -12.18 1.63 4.61
CA GLY A 361 -13.52 2.05 4.91
C GLY A 361 -14.34 1.02 5.68
N LYS A 362 -15.47 0.65 5.11
CA LYS A 362 -16.37 -0.38 5.62
C LYS A 362 -15.95 -1.75 5.09
N LEU A 363 -16.60 -2.22 4.02
CA LEU A 363 -16.16 -3.42 3.32
C LEU A 363 -15.03 -3.07 2.37
N ASP A 364 -13.92 -3.74 2.51
CA ASP A 364 -12.78 -3.68 1.60
C ASP A 364 -12.59 -5.02 0.91
N ILE A 365 -12.08 -5.01 -0.32
CA ILE A 365 -11.80 -6.22 -1.09
C ILE A 365 -10.42 -6.74 -0.77
N PHE A 366 -10.36 -8.04 -0.48
CA PHE A 366 -9.15 -8.80 -0.23
C PHE A 366 -9.04 -9.95 -1.23
N MET A 367 -7.81 -10.42 -1.46
CA MET A 367 -7.55 -11.69 -2.14
C MET A 367 -6.76 -12.64 -1.23
N VAL A 368 -6.97 -13.94 -1.39
CA VAL A 368 -6.18 -14.95 -0.67
C VAL A 368 -4.92 -15.26 -1.46
N LYS A 369 -3.76 -14.94 -0.88
CA LYS A 369 -2.46 -15.21 -1.46
C LYS A 369 -1.56 -15.92 -0.46
N GLY A 370 -1.08 -17.12 -0.81
CA GLY A 370 -0.26 -17.91 0.11
C GLY A 370 -0.96 -18.21 1.44
N GLY A 371 -2.28 -18.46 1.43
CA GLY A 371 -3.10 -18.75 2.61
C GLY A 371 -3.37 -17.53 3.52
N LYS A 372 -3.11 -16.32 3.05
CA LYS A 372 -3.35 -15.07 3.80
C LYS A 372 -4.21 -14.10 3.00
N ALA A 373 -5.09 -13.38 3.69
CA ALA A 373 -5.84 -12.27 3.12
C ALA A 373 -4.92 -11.07 2.86
N VAL A 374 -4.92 -10.57 1.63
CA VAL A 374 -4.15 -9.40 1.19
C VAL A 374 -5.13 -8.35 0.67
N ASN A 375 -5.10 -7.14 1.24
CA ASN A 375 -5.92 -6.01 0.81
C ASN A 375 -5.50 -5.55 -0.60
N LEU A 376 -6.46 -5.25 -1.49
CA LEU A 376 -6.19 -4.80 -2.86
C LEU A 376 -5.68 -3.35 -2.97
N GLY A 377 -5.62 -2.61 -1.86
CA GLY A 377 -5.05 -1.25 -1.82
C GLY A 377 -6.03 -0.13 -2.14
N ALA A 378 -5.56 1.11 -1.95
CA ALA A 378 -6.38 2.34 -1.95
C ALA A 378 -7.03 2.70 -3.29
N ASP A 379 -6.59 2.12 -4.41
CA ASP A 379 -7.23 2.39 -5.70
C ASP A 379 -8.55 1.61 -5.83
N VAL A 380 -8.51 0.29 -5.48
CA VAL A 380 -9.70 -0.58 -5.52
C VAL A 380 -10.57 -0.32 -4.31
N ASN A 381 -9.96 -0.23 -3.12
CA ASN A 381 -10.68 0.03 -1.87
C ASN A 381 -10.74 1.53 -1.55
N SER A 382 -11.86 1.98 -1.01
CA SER A 382 -12.15 3.36 -0.68
C SER A 382 -12.66 3.48 0.77
N ASN A 383 -12.99 4.68 1.22
CA ASN A 383 -13.64 4.88 2.52
C ASN A 383 -15.11 4.42 2.57
N ALA A 384 -15.64 3.90 1.47
CA ALA A 384 -17.01 3.39 1.35
C ALA A 384 -17.04 1.85 1.44
N ASP A 385 -18.16 1.23 1.05
CA ASP A 385 -18.22 -0.21 0.80
C ASP A 385 -17.63 -0.52 -0.58
N ASP A 386 -16.62 -1.40 -0.63
CA ASP A 386 -16.09 -1.97 -1.85
C ASP A 386 -16.27 -3.49 -1.79
N PHE A 387 -17.03 -4.06 -2.74
CA PHE A 387 -17.58 -5.39 -2.55
C PHE A 387 -17.98 -6.10 -3.84
N ALA A 388 -18.42 -7.36 -3.69
CA ALA A 388 -18.83 -8.23 -4.79
C ALA A 388 -17.79 -8.28 -5.92
N PRO A 389 -16.51 -8.63 -5.60
CA PRO A 389 -15.48 -8.75 -6.60
C PRO A 389 -15.83 -9.84 -7.61
N MET A 390 -15.69 -9.52 -8.89
CA MET A 390 -15.77 -10.45 -10.00
C MET A 390 -14.44 -10.39 -10.77
N PRO A 391 -13.38 -11.08 -10.31
CA PRO A 391 -12.10 -11.07 -10.98
C PRO A 391 -12.17 -11.80 -12.31
N GLN A 392 -11.74 -11.14 -13.40
CA GLN A 392 -11.61 -11.72 -14.73
C GLN A 392 -10.22 -12.33 -14.93
N THR A 393 -9.23 -11.71 -14.32
CA THR A 393 -7.85 -12.19 -14.16
C THR A 393 -7.35 -11.72 -12.79
N THR A 394 -6.09 -12.02 -12.43
CA THR A 394 -5.45 -11.45 -11.24
C THR A 394 -5.17 -9.95 -11.35
N GLU A 395 -5.31 -9.37 -12.54
CA GLU A 395 -4.99 -7.96 -12.83
C GLU A 395 -6.21 -7.13 -13.25
N THR A 396 -7.29 -7.76 -13.66
CA THR A 396 -8.51 -7.09 -14.11
C THR A 396 -9.75 -7.77 -13.57
N GLY A 397 -10.79 -7.00 -13.34
CA GLY A 397 -12.10 -7.52 -12.93
C GLY A 397 -13.08 -6.39 -12.67
N LEU A 398 -14.24 -6.78 -12.16
CA LEU A 398 -15.28 -5.87 -11.73
C LEU A 398 -15.46 -5.94 -10.22
N PHE A 399 -16.03 -4.90 -9.67
CA PHE A 399 -16.48 -4.86 -8.29
C PHE A 399 -17.60 -3.83 -8.13
N SER A 400 -18.24 -3.84 -7.00
CA SER A 400 -19.30 -2.87 -6.69
C SER A 400 -18.87 -1.95 -5.56
N SER A 401 -19.25 -0.68 -5.62
CA SER A 401 -18.92 0.29 -4.60
C SER A 401 -19.99 1.37 -4.47
N ASN A 402 -20.14 1.89 -3.25
CA ASN A 402 -20.95 3.08 -2.99
C ASN A 402 -20.07 4.33 -2.74
N ARG A 403 -18.89 4.35 -3.36
CA ARG A 403 -17.95 5.48 -3.28
C ARG A 403 -18.53 6.76 -3.84
N ALA A 404 -18.05 7.90 -3.34
CA ALA A 404 -18.44 9.20 -3.83
C ALA A 404 -18.13 9.36 -5.34
N GLY A 405 -19.05 10.00 -6.06
CA GLY A 405 -18.93 10.24 -7.51
C GLY A 405 -19.56 9.17 -8.38
N GLY A 406 -20.19 8.15 -7.80
CA GLY A 406 -21.05 7.21 -8.52
C GLY A 406 -22.39 7.82 -8.92
N LYS A 407 -23.17 7.07 -9.73
CA LYS A 407 -24.51 7.49 -10.17
C LYS A 407 -25.59 7.18 -9.14
N GLY A 408 -25.45 6.05 -8.45
CA GLY A 408 -26.45 5.52 -7.55
C GLY A 408 -25.97 5.29 -6.13
N SER A 409 -26.74 4.47 -5.41
CA SER A 409 -26.40 4.05 -4.07
C SER A 409 -25.24 3.05 -4.07
N ASP A 410 -25.24 2.12 -5.02
CA ASP A 410 -24.16 1.19 -5.32
C ASP A 410 -23.96 1.18 -6.83
N ASP A 411 -22.73 1.20 -7.28
CA ASP A 411 -22.36 1.23 -8.70
C ASP A 411 -21.32 0.15 -9.01
N ILE A 412 -21.28 -0.32 -10.24
CA ILE A 412 -20.32 -1.32 -10.72
C ILE A 412 -19.14 -0.61 -11.38
N TYR A 413 -17.94 -0.99 -10.97
CA TYR A 413 -16.67 -0.47 -11.47
C TYR A 413 -15.83 -1.58 -12.06
N LYS A 414 -15.01 -1.22 -13.06
CA LYS A 414 -13.94 -2.05 -13.60
C LYS A 414 -12.63 -1.62 -12.98
N TYR A 415 -11.83 -2.57 -12.52
CA TYR A 415 -10.44 -2.34 -12.13
C TYR A 415 -9.48 -2.97 -13.15
N THR A 416 -8.38 -2.27 -13.43
CA THR A 416 -7.30 -2.77 -14.28
C THR A 416 -5.97 -2.39 -13.65
N LYS A 417 -5.13 -3.35 -13.41
CA LYS A 417 -3.82 -3.11 -12.82
C LYS A 417 -2.91 -2.37 -13.81
N LYS A 418 -2.36 -1.26 -13.38
CA LYS A 418 -1.38 -0.51 -14.16
C LYS A 418 -0.11 -1.34 -14.34
N PRO A 419 0.47 -1.37 -15.53
CA PRO A 419 1.76 -2.01 -15.72
C PRO A 419 2.79 -1.36 -14.81
N LYS A 420 3.59 -2.18 -14.12
CA LYS A 420 4.65 -1.70 -13.26
C LYS A 420 5.72 -0.98 -14.09
N LYS A 421 5.95 0.28 -13.76
CA LYS A 421 7.01 1.06 -14.39
C LYS A 421 8.37 0.56 -13.90
N LEU A 422 9.27 0.30 -14.82
CA LEU A 422 10.60 -0.22 -14.57
C LEU A 422 11.61 0.92 -14.46
N VAL A 423 12.63 0.71 -13.63
CA VAL A 423 13.76 1.63 -13.48
C VAL A 423 15.04 0.89 -13.78
N THR A 424 15.85 1.45 -14.68
CA THR A 424 17.22 1.01 -14.94
C THR A 424 18.18 2.11 -14.53
N PHE A 425 19.17 1.78 -13.72
CA PHE A 425 20.23 2.71 -13.35
C PHE A 425 21.41 2.60 -14.29
N TYR A 426 21.98 3.75 -14.62
CA TYR A 426 23.23 3.85 -15.36
C TYR A 426 24.21 4.75 -14.64
N ALA A 427 25.48 4.36 -14.58
CA ALA A 427 26.57 5.30 -14.34
C ALA A 427 26.74 6.17 -15.59
N ASP A 428 26.68 7.49 -15.44
CA ASP A 428 27.03 8.48 -16.46
C ASP A 428 28.35 9.11 -16.03
N GLY A 429 29.43 8.49 -16.49
CA GLY A 429 30.77 8.69 -15.98
C GLY A 429 31.64 9.57 -16.87
N THR A 430 32.56 10.29 -16.21
CA THR A 430 33.62 11.05 -16.90
C THR A 430 34.96 10.76 -16.24
N VAL A 431 35.96 10.46 -17.04
CA VAL A 431 37.35 10.33 -16.59
C VAL A 431 38.16 11.49 -17.14
N LEU A 432 38.84 12.15 -16.24
CA LEU A 432 39.71 13.29 -16.54
C LEU A 432 41.15 13.00 -16.17
N GLU A 433 42.10 13.53 -16.91
CA GLU A 433 43.52 13.59 -16.52
C GLU A 433 43.83 14.96 -15.95
N ARG A 434 44.59 15.01 -14.86
CA ARG A 434 45.06 16.26 -14.26
C ARG A 434 46.58 16.31 -14.30
N ASP A 435 47.14 17.43 -14.77
CA ASP A 435 48.54 17.77 -14.55
C ASP A 435 48.74 18.23 -13.09
N PRO A 436 49.62 17.60 -12.32
CA PRO A 436 49.86 17.96 -10.93
C PRO A 436 50.42 19.38 -10.71
N GLN A 437 51.00 19.98 -11.75
CA GLN A 437 51.60 21.33 -11.68
C GLN A 437 50.76 22.44 -12.30
N GLY A 438 49.81 22.10 -13.21
CA GLY A 438 49.10 23.08 -14.00
C GLY A 438 47.61 23.27 -13.65
N GLY A 439 47.01 22.39 -12.88
CA GLY A 439 45.62 22.49 -12.44
C GLY A 439 44.55 22.31 -13.51
N THR A 440 44.90 22.21 -14.78
CA THR A 440 43.95 21.94 -15.86
C THR A 440 43.61 20.46 -15.95
N THR A 441 42.33 20.17 -16.15
CA THR A 441 41.85 18.80 -16.39
C THR A 441 41.45 18.67 -17.86
N GLN A 442 41.76 17.52 -18.46
CA GLN A 442 41.36 17.19 -19.83
C GLN A 442 40.65 15.84 -19.86
N PRO A 443 39.67 15.65 -20.74
CA PRO A 443 39.04 14.35 -20.94
C PRO A 443 40.10 13.27 -21.24
N LEU A 444 39.93 12.09 -20.66
CA LEU A 444 40.88 11.00 -20.82
C LEU A 444 40.22 9.81 -21.55
N PRO A 445 40.47 9.68 -22.86
CA PRO A 445 39.90 8.58 -23.66
C PRO A 445 40.64 7.26 -23.47
N GLY A 446 39.97 6.14 -23.80
CA GLY A 446 40.57 4.82 -23.85
C GLY A 446 40.94 4.22 -22.50
N VAL A 447 40.45 4.77 -21.40
CA VAL A 447 40.72 4.25 -20.05
C VAL A 447 39.65 3.25 -19.64
N THR A 448 40.07 2.11 -19.13
CA THR A 448 39.19 1.13 -18.52
C THR A 448 38.83 1.56 -17.10
N VAL A 449 37.54 1.69 -16.85
CA VAL A 449 36.96 1.94 -15.54
C VAL A 449 36.44 0.60 -15.00
N ASN A 450 37.02 0.10 -13.93
CA ASN A 450 36.54 -1.10 -13.24
C ASN A 450 35.43 -0.71 -12.27
N ILE A 451 34.34 -1.46 -12.26
CA ILE A 451 33.12 -1.20 -11.49
C ILE A 451 32.84 -2.41 -10.63
N THR A 452 32.84 -2.23 -9.31
CA THR A 452 32.58 -3.29 -8.34
C THR A 452 31.37 -2.94 -7.48
N GLY A 453 30.35 -3.81 -7.52
CA GLY A 453 29.15 -3.69 -6.67
C GLY A 453 29.32 -4.38 -5.32
N SER A 454 28.65 -3.87 -4.29
CA SER A 454 28.57 -4.51 -2.96
C SER A 454 27.89 -5.89 -2.98
N ASN A 455 27.16 -6.21 -4.04
CA ASN A 455 26.57 -7.52 -4.32
C ASN A 455 27.58 -8.53 -4.92
N GLY A 456 28.87 -8.15 -5.05
CA GLY A 456 29.92 -8.97 -5.62
C GLY A 456 30.04 -8.91 -7.15
N GLN A 457 29.15 -8.22 -7.83
CA GLN A 457 29.22 -8.04 -9.27
C GLN A 457 30.43 -7.18 -9.66
N ARG A 458 31.11 -7.59 -10.73
CA ARG A 458 32.23 -6.84 -11.34
C ARG A 458 31.98 -6.66 -12.82
N THR A 459 32.16 -5.45 -13.28
CA THR A 459 32.07 -5.10 -14.70
C THR A 459 33.08 -3.99 -15.01
N SER A 460 33.24 -3.65 -16.26
CA SER A 460 34.09 -2.54 -16.68
C SER A 460 33.47 -1.78 -17.85
N ALA A 461 33.89 -0.53 -18.01
CA ALA A 461 33.56 0.29 -19.16
C ALA A 461 34.82 1.03 -19.62
N THR A 462 34.93 1.28 -20.93
CA THR A 462 36.07 2.05 -21.49
C THR A 462 35.58 3.43 -21.90
N THR A 463 36.38 4.47 -21.60
CA THR A 463 36.03 5.85 -21.95
C THR A 463 36.12 6.09 -23.45
N GLY A 464 35.14 6.80 -24.00
CA GLY A 464 35.11 7.29 -25.38
C GLY A 464 36.10 8.45 -25.62
N PRO A 465 36.13 8.98 -26.86
CA PRO A 465 37.00 10.10 -27.22
C PRO A 465 36.82 11.36 -26.36
N ASP A 466 35.65 11.55 -25.79
CA ASP A 466 35.28 12.65 -24.90
C ASP A 466 35.54 12.35 -23.41
N GLY A 467 36.21 11.25 -23.10
CA GLY A 467 36.49 10.81 -21.74
C GLY A 467 35.28 10.27 -20.97
N LYS A 468 34.13 10.07 -21.63
CA LYS A 468 32.90 9.60 -21.00
C LYS A 468 32.74 8.08 -21.12
N PHE A 469 32.03 7.51 -20.16
CA PHE A 469 31.58 6.12 -20.17
C PHE A 469 30.19 5.98 -19.60
N THR A 470 29.49 4.94 -20.01
CA THR A 470 28.20 4.55 -19.45
C THR A 470 28.25 3.08 -19.06
N ALA A 471 27.68 2.75 -17.91
CA ALA A 471 27.58 1.36 -17.45
C ALA A 471 26.25 1.15 -16.75
N LYS A 472 25.58 0.02 -17.03
CA LYS A 472 24.35 -0.38 -16.34
C LYS A 472 24.67 -0.79 -14.90
N LEU A 473 23.80 -0.38 -13.98
CA LEU A 473 23.93 -0.66 -12.55
C LEU A 473 22.70 -1.40 -12.04
N ASP A 474 22.88 -2.31 -11.09
CA ASP A 474 21.79 -2.97 -10.38
C ASP A 474 21.14 -2.02 -9.37
N THR A 475 19.90 -2.30 -9.02
CA THR A 475 19.20 -1.63 -7.93
C THR A 475 19.77 -2.06 -6.55
N VAL A 476 19.55 -1.24 -5.53
CA VAL A 476 19.87 -1.55 -4.11
C VAL A 476 21.35 -1.98 -3.91
N THR A 477 22.28 -1.32 -4.61
CA THR A 477 23.70 -1.69 -4.60
C THR A 477 24.59 -0.46 -4.44
N ASN A 478 25.66 -0.58 -3.61
CA ASN A 478 26.74 0.39 -3.55
C ASN A 478 27.81 0.02 -4.57
N TYR A 479 28.35 1.00 -5.28
CA TYR A 479 29.35 0.79 -6.31
C TYR A 479 30.64 1.53 -6.02
N THR A 480 31.76 0.88 -6.31
CA THR A 480 33.10 1.47 -6.37
C THR A 480 33.58 1.47 -7.79
N PHE A 481 34.01 2.62 -8.27
CA PHE A 481 34.60 2.83 -9.59
C PHE A 481 36.07 3.10 -9.41
N THR A 482 36.92 2.42 -10.18
CA THR A 482 38.35 2.64 -10.21
C THR A 482 38.84 2.78 -11.63
N ALA A 483 39.72 3.72 -11.88
CA ALA A 483 40.39 3.91 -13.15
C ALA A 483 41.89 4.07 -12.93
N GLU A 484 42.71 3.40 -13.77
CA GLU A 484 44.14 3.42 -13.62
C GLU A 484 44.88 3.34 -14.98
N ARG A 485 46.04 3.98 -15.05
CA ARG A 485 47.07 3.76 -16.07
C ARG A 485 48.41 3.55 -15.34
N PRO A 486 48.76 2.31 -14.99
CA PRO A 486 49.90 2.03 -14.16
C PRO A 486 51.18 2.67 -14.71
N GLY A 487 51.94 3.33 -13.86
CA GLY A 487 53.20 4.03 -14.20
C GLY A 487 53.03 5.38 -14.91
N GLN A 488 51.81 5.76 -15.32
CA GLN A 488 51.50 7.04 -15.98
C GLN A 488 50.72 7.99 -15.06
N ASP A 489 49.75 7.46 -14.33
CA ASP A 489 48.88 8.24 -13.44
C ASP A 489 48.68 7.54 -12.10
N LEU A 490 48.27 8.32 -11.09
CA LEU A 490 47.73 7.76 -9.86
C LEU A 490 46.32 7.20 -10.16
N MET A 491 46.04 6.01 -9.63
CA MET A 491 44.73 5.40 -9.70
C MET A 491 43.68 6.31 -9.06
N ALA A 492 42.59 6.50 -9.75
CA ALA A 492 41.42 7.24 -9.24
C ALA A 492 40.34 6.28 -8.77
N ARG A 493 39.67 6.64 -7.65
CA ARG A 493 38.57 5.90 -7.06
C ARG A 493 37.42 6.84 -6.73
N THR A 494 36.21 6.40 -6.96
CA THR A 494 34.99 7.07 -6.49
C THR A 494 33.90 6.06 -6.21
N THR A 495 32.85 6.46 -5.49
CA THR A 495 31.72 5.61 -5.13
C THR A 495 30.39 6.25 -5.46
N THR A 496 29.39 5.45 -5.76
CA THR A 496 27.98 5.87 -5.84
C THR A 496 27.08 4.76 -5.31
N SER A 497 25.79 5.04 -5.14
CA SER A 497 24.82 4.08 -4.63
C SER A 497 23.50 4.20 -5.38
N THR A 498 22.85 3.08 -5.62
CA THR A 498 21.46 3.01 -6.11
C THR A 498 20.46 2.76 -4.98
N ILE A 499 20.94 2.54 -3.73
CA ILE A 499 20.11 2.29 -2.55
C ILE A 499 19.24 3.51 -2.27
N GLY A 500 17.93 3.29 -2.15
CA GLY A 500 16.95 4.35 -1.85
C GLY A 500 16.72 5.36 -2.99
N LYS A 501 17.24 5.11 -4.20
CA LYS A 501 17.10 6.02 -5.35
C LYS A 501 16.03 5.62 -6.36
N VAL A 502 15.32 4.52 -6.13
CA VAL A 502 14.17 4.15 -6.97
C VAL A 502 13.01 5.08 -6.64
N PRO A 503 12.54 5.92 -7.58
CA PRO A 503 11.37 6.76 -7.36
C PRO A 503 10.11 5.92 -7.15
N SER A 504 9.08 6.50 -6.52
CA SER A 504 7.77 5.88 -6.43
C SER A 504 7.11 5.78 -7.82
N GLN A 505 6.19 4.83 -8.01
CA GLN A 505 5.59 4.54 -9.32
C GLN A 505 4.87 5.74 -9.95
N ASP A 506 4.32 6.63 -9.15
CA ASP A 506 3.65 7.86 -9.57
C ASP A 506 4.62 8.93 -10.07
N GLN A 507 5.86 8.93 -9.59
CA GLN A 507 6.92 9.85 -10.02
C GLN A 507 7.60 9.44 -11.34
N LEU A 508 7.37 8.22 -11.80
CA LEU A 508 7.97 7.73 -13.03
C LEU A 508 7.09 8.13 -14.23
N PRO A 509 7.63 8.85 -15.25
CA PRO A 509 6.83 9.31 -16.38
C PRO A 509 6.45 8.18 -17.35
N GLU A 510 7.33 7.22 -17.56
CA GLU A 510 7.21 6.19 -18.60
C GLU A 510 7.22 4.77 -18.02
N LEU A 511 6.91 3.78 -18.84
CA LEU A 511 6.98 2.36 -18.46
C LEU A 511 8.43 1.91 -18.19
N ASN A 512 9.39 2.43 -18.95
CA ASN A 512 10.81 2.18 -18.76
C ASN A 512 11.52 3.51 -18.52
N ASN A 513 12.21 3.61 -17.39
CA ASN A 513 12.83 4.84 -16.94
C ASN A 513 14.32 4.62 -16.68
N ASP A 514 15.15 5.36 -17.39
CA ASP A 514 16.60 5.33 -17.24
C ASP A 514 17.05 6.45 -16.29
N ILE A 515 17.63 6.08 -15.15
CA ILE A 515 18.17 7.01 -14.18
C ILE A 515 19.69 7.01 -14.28
N LYS A 516 20.24 8.15 -14.67
CA LYS A 516 21.69 8.36 -14.81
C LYS A 516 22.28 8.92 -13.52
N LEU A 517 23.26 8.23 -12.96
CA LEU A 517 24.01 8.64 -11.79
C LEU A 517 25.36 9.21 -12.22
N PRO A 518 25.67 10.47 -11.90
CA PRO A 518 26.93 11.07 -12.29
C PRO A 518 28.09 10.41 -11.52
N VAL A 519 29.16 10.07 -12.25
CA VAL A 519 30.40 9.50 -11.73
C VAL A 519 31.56 10.28 -12.32
N SER A 520 32.46 10.79 -11.48
CA SER A 520 33.65 11.49 -11.92
C SER A 520 34.91 10.88 -11.33
N LEU A 521 35.86 10.60 -12.18
CA LEU A 521 37.19 10.09 -11.83
C LEU A 521 38.24 11.05 -12.39
N THR A 522 39.23 11.45 -11.58
CA THR A 522 40.32 12.28 -12.05
C THR A 522 41.65 11.56 -11.76
N LEU A 523 42.33 11.14 -12.81
CA LEU A 523 43.67 10.58 -12.73
C LEU A 523 44.68 11.69 -12.70
N THR A 524 45.63 11.62 -11.76
CA THR A 524 46.70 12.60 -11.69
C THR A 524 47.95 12.04 -12.35
N LYS A 525 48.41 12.71 -13.40
CA LYS A 525 49.61 12.32 -14.14
C LYS A 525 50.84 12.28 -13.25
N ILE A 526 51.64 11.25 -13.35
CA ILE A 526 52.83 11.07 -12.56
C ILE A 526 54.08 10.74 -13.41
N LYS A 527 55.19 11.21 -12.96
CA LYS A 527 56.53 10.78 -13.39
C LYS A 527 57.48 10.82 -12.19
N LYS A 528 58.62 10.17 -12.30
CA LYS A 528 59.66 10.29 -11.28
C LYS A 528 59.98 11.77 -11.02
N ASN A 529 60.09 12.17 -9.77
CA ASN A 529 60.25 13.52 -9.27
C ASN A 529 59.01 14.42 -9.32
N THR A 530 57.83 13.92 -9.69
CA THR A 530 56.57 14.66 -9.53
C THR A 530 56.35 15.00 -8.07
N ILE A 531 56.06 16.28 -7.79
CA ILE A 531 55.76 16.78 -6.45
C ILE A 531 54.26 17.10 -6.43
N ILE A 532 53.58 16.58 -5.41
CA ILE A 532 52.13 16.80 -5.21
C ILE A 532 51.96 17.40 -3.81
N GLU A 533 51.36 18.59 -3.75
CA GLU A 533 51.06 19.25 -2.48
C GLU A 533 49.90 18.54 -1.78
N ILE A 534 50.04 18.32 -0.49
CA ILE A 534 48.95 17.85 0.37
C ILE A 534 48.38 19.08 1.09
N LYS A 535 47.25 19.58 0.64
CA LYS A 535 46.63 20.77 1.22
C LYS A 535 46.17 20.52 2.67
N ASP A 536 46.18 21.59 3.46
CA ASP A 536 45.59 21.66 4.80
C ASP A 536 46.16 20.65 5.82
N ILE A 537 47.47 20.36 5.75
CA ILE A 537 48.18 19.71 6.85
C ILE A 537 48.71 20.79 7.77
N PHE A 538 48.02 20.96 8.89
CA PHE A 538 48.39 21.94 9.92
C PHE A 538 49.03 21.26 11.13
N TYR A 539 49.95 21.98 11.77
CA TYR A 539 50.57 21.59 13.03
C TYR A 539 50.37 22.71 14.05
N ASP A 540 50.30 22.37 15.32
CA ASP A 540 50.33 23.37 16.37
C ASP A 540 51.65 24.12 16.38
N TYR A 541 51.63 25.30 16.99
CA TYR A 541 52.86 26.10 17.10
C TYR A 541 53.96 25.29 17.82
N ASP A 542 55.11 25.24 17.19
CA ASP A 542 56.33 24.52 17.66
C ASP A 542 56.12 23.01 17.91
N LYS A 543 55.05 22.40 17.37
CA LYS A 543 54.78 20.97 17.48
C LYS A 543 54.94 20.25 16.15
N ALA A 544 55.16 18.91 16.25
CA ALA A 544 55.25 18.00 15.13
C ALA A 544 54.17 16.91 15.19
N ASP A 545 53.34 16.88 16.24
CA ASP A 545 52.26 15.91 16.38
C ASP A 545 51.18 16.11 15.33
N ILE A 546 50.66 15.00 14.82
CA ILE A 546 49.56 15.04 13.81
C ILE A 546 48.25 15.41 14.50
N ARG A 547 47.70 16.53 14.11
CA ARG A 547 46.36 16.99 14.55
C ARG A 547 45.26 16.15 13.92
N PRO A 548 44.04 16.07 14.54
CA PRO A 548 42.93 15.31 13.99
C PRO A 548 42.52 15.76 12.58
N ASP A 549 42.56 17.07 12.27
CA ASP A 549 42.26 17.62 10.94
C ASP A 549 43.36 17.23 9.91
N ALA A 550 44.61 17.23 10.28
CA ALA A 550 45.72 16.76 9.45
C ALA A 550 45.67 15.24 9.21
N ALA A 551 45.20 14.46 10.19
CA ALA A 551 45.04 13.01 10.07
C ALA A 551 44.07 12.66 8.93
N VAL A 552 42.95 13.36 8.79
CA VAL A 552 41.97 13.15 7.68
C VAL A 552 42.64 13.37 6.31
N ARG A 553 43.54 14.34 6.19
CA ARG A 553 44.27 14.60 4.94
C ARG A 553 45.34 13.53 4.67
N LEU A 554 46.03 13.09 5.73
CA LEU A 554 46.97 11.96 5.62
C LEU A 554 46.26 10.64 5.28
N ASP A 555 45.02 10.40 5.76
CA ASP A 555 44.25 9.22 5.38
C ASP A 555 43.95 9.22 3.86
N THR A 556 43.77 10.39 3.24
CA THR A 556 43.66 10.47 1.76
C THR A 556 44.97 10.03 1.08
N LEU A 557 46.13 10.40 1.64
CA LEU A 557 47.42 9.93 1.13
C LEU A 557 47.63 8.44 1.40
N VAL A 558 47.20 7.92 2.56
CA VAL A 558 47.20 6.47 2.86
C VAL A 558 46.43 5.74 1.74
N GLN A 559 45.20 6.18 1.44
CA GLN A 559 44.40 5.56 0.38
C GLN A 559 45.08 5.65 -0.98
N THR A 560 45.66 6.81 -1.33
CA THR A 560 46.45 6.98 -2.56
C THR A 560 47.61 5.97 -2.63
N LEU A 561 48.35 5.74 -1.54
CA LEU A 561 49.44 4.79 -1.50
C LEU A 561 49.00 3.33 -1.47
N VAL A 562 47.85 3.03 -0.92
CA VAL A 562 47.20 1.70 -0.98
C VAL A 562 46.75 1.40 -2.43
N ASP A 563 46.09 2.36 -3.07
CA ASP A 563 45.62 2.23 -4.44
C ASP A 563 46.78 2.19 -5.48
N ASN A 564 47.94 2.72 -5.13
CA ASN A 564 49.14 2.77 -6.00
C ASN A 564 50.35 2.09 -5.31
N PRO A 565 50.35 0.74 -5.22
CA PRO A 565 51.42 0.01 -4.52
C PRO A 565 52.79 0.12 -5.21
N ASN A 566 52.79 0.52 -6.48
CA ASN A 566 53.99 0.64 -7.32
C ASN A 566 54.78 1.94 -7.14
N ILE A 567 54.29 2.89 -6.31
CA ILE A 567 55.05 4.13 -6.08
C ILE A 567 55.72 4.17 -4.71
N SER A 568 56.91 4.81 -4.65
CA SER A 568 57.55 5.19 -3.40
C SER A 568 57.65 6.71 -3.35
N ILE A 569 57.55 7.30 -2.17
CA ILE A 569 57.49 8.73 -1.99
C ILE A 569 58.54 9.25 -0.95
N GLU A 570 58.96 10.49 -1.15
CA GLU A 570 59.57 11.33 -0.14
C GLU A 570 58.53 12.31 0.38
N LEU A 571 58.18 12.21 1.66
CA LEU A 571 57.29 13.17 2.31
C LEU A 571 58.14 14.36 2.75
N ARG A 572 57.74 15.55 2.28
CA ARG A 572 58.47 16.80 2.37
C ARG A 572 57.71 17.79 3.22
N SER A 573 58.34 18.31 4.30
CA SER A 573 57.75 19.34 5.13
C SER A 573 58.59 20.61 5.09
N HIS A 574 57.88 21.75 5.10
CA HIS A 574 58.47 23.08 5.00
C HIS A 574 57.99 23.98 6.14
N THR A 575 58.79 24.98 6.49
CA THR A 575 58.44 26.08 7.40
C THR A 575 58.35 27.38 6.62
N ASP A 576 57.86 28.44 7.25
CA ASP A 576 58.07 29.80 6.79
C ASP A 576 59.47 30.31 7.20
N GLN A 577 59.78 31.54 6.79
CA GLN A 577 61.11 32.16 6.99
C GLN A 577 61.30 32.79 8.38
N ARG A 578 60.35 32.62 9.30
CA ARG A 578 60.45 33.17 10.65
C ARG A 578 61.17 32.17 11.55
N GLY A 579 62.22 32.64 12.24
CA GLY A 579 63.03 31.81 13.14
C GLY A 579 64.47 31.61 12.65
N LYS A 580 65.21 30.69 13.28
CA LYS A 580 66.59 30.32 12.89
C LYS A 580 66.55 29.15 11.91
N ASP A 581 67.29 29.21 10.81
CA ASP A 581 67.39 28.20 9.76
C ASP A 581 67.58 26.78 10.31
N ALA A 582 68.52 26.62 11.24
CA ALA A 582 68.81 25.31 11.86
C ALA A 582 67.63 24.77 12.69
N TYR A 583 66.89 25.67 13.30
CA TYR A 583 65.68 25.34 14.02
C TYR A 583 64.55 24.91 13.06
N ASN A 584 64.28 25.71 12.02
CA ASN A 584 63.28 25.45 10.98
C ASN A 584 63.57 24.12 10.26
N LEU A 585 64.84 23.82 10.00
CA LEU A 585 65.20 22.53 9.40
C LEU A 585 64.86 21.36 10.33
N LYS A 586 65.22 21.44 11.64
CA LYS A 586 64.86 20.40 12.62
C LYS A 586 63.37 20.24 12.84
N LEU A 587 62.61 21.33 12.88
CA LEU A 587 61.18 21.31 13.05
C LEU A 587 60.47 20.65 11.84
N SER A 588 60.86 21.04 10.62
CA SER A 588 60.31 20.41 9.40
C SER A 588 60.67 18.94 9.30
N GLN A 589 61.89 18.53 9.72
CA GLN A 589 62.29 17.12 9.73
C GLN A 589 61.40 16.31 10.69
N ARG A 590 61.18 16.77 11.93
CA ARG A 590 60.29 16.12 12.90
C ARG A 590 58.86 15.98 12.37
N ARG A 591 58.33 17.01 11.68
CA ARG A 591 57.03 16.98 11.06
C ARG A 591 56.92 15.94 9.95
N ALA A 592 57.92 15.86 9.08
CA ALA A 592 57.98 14.83 8.04
C ALA A 592 58.05 13.41 8.64
N GLU A 593 58.82 13.23 9.71
CA GLU A 593 58.95 11.95 10.43
C GLU A 593 57.62 11.54 11.09
N SER A 594 56.94 12.47 11.75
CA SER A 594 55.59 12.20 12.34
C SER A 594 54.56 11.80 11.29
N ALA A 595 54.56 12.47 10.15
CA ALA A 595 53.64 12.12 9.06
C ALA A 595 54.00 10.75 8.45
N VAL A 596 55.28 10.42 8.27
CA VAL A 596 55.72 9.08 7.82
C VAL A 596 55.34 8.02 8.85
N ALA A 597 55.54 8.28 10.15
CA ALA A 597 55.11 7.36 11.22
C ALA A 597 53.61 7.09 11.19
N TYR A 598 52.83 8.13 10.93
CA TYR A 598 51.38 7.99 10.74
C TYR A 598 51.02 7.05 9.56
N LEU A 599 51.66 7.25 8.38
CA LEU A 599 51.44 6.38 7.22
C LEU A 599 51.80 4.92 7.51
N ILE A 600 52.91 4.70 8.25
CA ILE A 600 53.33 3.34 8.67
C ILE A 600 52.28 2.73 9.61
N SER A 601 51.76 3.49 10.58
CA SER A 601 50.71 3.02 11.49
C SER A 601 49.44 2.60 10.79
N LYS A 602 49.19 3.12 9.58
CA LYS A 602 48.07 2.78 8.69
C LYS A 602 48.40 1.66 7.67
N GLY A 603 49.55 1.01 7.81
CA GLY A 603 49.93 -0.16 7.02
C GLY A 603 50.76 0.10 5.77
N ILE A 604 51.24 1.33 5.52
CA ILE A 604 52.13 1.60 4.39
C ILE A 604 53.54 1.13 4.73
N ALA A 605 54.14 0.31 3.84
CA ALA A 605 55.47 -0.26 4.06
C ALA A 605 56.55 0.83 4.20
N ARG A 606 57.36 0.72 5.25
CA ARG A 606 58.46 1.68 5.55
C ARG A 606 59.42 1.88 4.38
N THR A 607 59.64 0.82 3.58
CA THR A 607 60.55 0.83 2.41
C THR A 607 60.08 1.74 1.27
N ARG A 608 58.82 2.12 1.27
CA ARG A 608 58.21 3.03 0.28
C ARG A 608 58.26 4.50 0.69
N LEU A 609 58.72 4.82 1.90
CA LEU A 609 58.59 6.12 2.52
C LEU A 609 59.93 6.71 2.93
N VAL A 610 60.18 7.96 2.56
CA VAL A 610 61.32 8.76 3.03
C VAL A 610 60.76 10.03 3.68
N ALA A 611 61.24 10.38 4.89
CA ALA A 611 60.90 11.63 5.56
C ALA A 611 62.00 12.66 5.34
N LYS A 612 61.69 13.87 4.89
CA LYS A 612 62.67 14.93 4.67
C LYS A 612 62.13 16.31 4.99
N GLY A 613 62.77 16.98 5.93
CA GLY A 613 62.54 18.39 6.23
C GLY A 613 63.37 19.29 5.34
N TYR A 614 62.80 20.36 4.88
CA TYR A 614 63.45 21.36 4.05
C TYR A 614 63.56 22.73 4.73
N GLY A 615 63.03 22.88 5.94
CA GLY A 615 62.98 24.19 6.60
C GLY A 615 62.34 25.23 5.71
N GLU A 616 62.92 26.38 5.65
CA GLU A 616 62.51 27.51 4.83
C GLU A 616 63.21 27.59 3.46
N THR A 617 64.09 26.62 3.13
CA THR A 617 64.99 26.70 1.97
C THR A 617 64.29 26.60 0.62
N VAL A 618 63.02 26.17 0.60
CA VAL A 618 62.24 26.00 -0.63
C VAL A 618 60.87 26.70 -0.48
N PRO A 619 60.84 28.05 -0.40
CA PRO A 619 59.59 28.79 -0.24
C PRO A 619 58.78 28.81 -1.56
N ILE A 620 57.42 28.74 -1.48
CA ILE A 620 56.54 29.04 -2.58
C ILE A 620 56.46 30.56 -2.77
N VAL A 621 56.29 31.30 -1.68
CA VAL A 621 56.29 32.74 -1.67
C VAL A 621 57.65 33.22 -1.15
N LYS A 622 58.50 33.69 -2.06
CA LYS A 622 59.89 34.12 -1.73
C LYS A 622 59.97 35.37 -0.83
N ALA A 623 59.01 36.29 -0.96
CA ALA A 623 58.92 37.53 -0.17
C ALA A 623 57.51 37.66 0.43
N PRO A 624 57.17 36.90 1.50
CA PRO A 624 55.86 36.93 2.12
C PRO A 624 55.59 38.27 2.77
N LYS A 625 54.38 38.84 2.51
CA LYS A 625 53.96 40.13 3.00
C LYS A 625 52.90 40.08 4.11
N ASN A 626 52.26 38.95 4.25
CA ASN A 626 51.15 38.74 5.17
C ASN A 626 51.11 37.29 5.68
N GLU A 627 50.29 37.00 6.68
CA GLU A 627 50.16 35.69 7.27
C GLU A 627 49.72 34.59 6.28
N ALA A 628 48.91 34.95 5.31
CA ALA A 628 48.48 34.01 4.27
C ALA A 628 49.70 33.55 3.41
N ASP A 629 50.63 34.47 3.10
CA ASP A 629 51.85 34.12 2.38
C ASP A 629 52.75 33.22 3.21
N TYR A 630 52.91 33.47 4.52
CA TYR A 630 53.65 32.62 5.44
C TYR A 630 52.98 31.23 5.55
N GLN A 631 51.66 31.20 5.62
CA GLN A 631 50.91 29.94 5.67
C GLN A 631 51.14 29.09 4.42
N ARG A 632 51.21 29.69 3.23
CA ARG A 632 51.53 28.96 1.98
C ARG A 632 52.92 28.33 2.01
N ASN A 633 53.86 28.90 2.70
CA ASN A 633 55.20 28.34 2.86
C ASN A 633 55.23 27.19 3.89
N ARG A 634 54.40 27.22 4.92
CA ARG A 634 54.20 26.13 5.89
C ARG A 634 53.34 25.02 5.29
N ARG A 635 53.93 24.16 4.51
CA ARG A 635 53.21 23.11 3.78
C ARG A 635 53.88 21.74 3.94
N THR A 636 53.09 20.73 3.62
CA THR A 636 53.57 19.35 3.44
C THR A 636 53.22 18.90 2.01
N GLU A 637 54.17 18.29 1.35
CA GLU A 637 54.03 17.77 -0.02
C GLU A 637 54.68 16.38 -0.09
N PHE A 638 54.34 15.56 -1.10
CA PHE A 638 55.07 14.35 -1.37
C PHE A 638 55.67 14.38 -2.78
N LYS A 639 56.90 13.84 -2.89
CA LYS A 639 57.61 13.67 -4.15
C LYS A 639 57.68 12.19 -4.50
N ILE A 640 57.29 11.82 -5.70
CA ILE A 640 57.44 10.45 -6.18
C ILE A 640 58.92 10.18 -6.46
N THR A 641 59.49 9.26 -5.71
CA THR A 641 60.92 8.91 -5.83
C THR A 641 61.16 7.71 -6.71
N LYS A 642 60.21 6.78 -6.76
CA LYS A 642 60.27 5.56 -7.55
C LYS A 642 58.90 5.20 -8.09
N ILE A 643 58.84 4.67 -9.30
CA ILE A 643 57.71 4.04 -9.90
C ILE A 643 58.19 2.66 -10.38
N ASP A 644 57.71 1.60 -9.73
CA ASP A 644 57.98 0.23 -10.17
C ASP A 644 57.05 -0.10 -11.35
N LYS A 645 57.54 -0.88 -12.31
CA LYS A 645 56.79 -1.27 -13.50
C LYS A 645 55.80 -2.41 -13.20
#